data_e62cb36e2be08908e3b15be7987bda0e
#
_entry.id   e62cb36e2be08908e3b15be7987bda0e
#
_cell.length_a   1.000
_cell.length_b   1.000
_cell.length_c   1.000
_cell.angle_alpha   90.00
_cell.angle_beta   90.00
_cell.angle_gamma   90.00
#
_symmetry.space_group_name_H-M   'P 1'
#
loop_
_entity.id
_entity.type
_entity.pdbx_description
1 polymer ?
#
loop_
_entity_poly.entity_id
_entity_poly.type
_entity_poly.pdbx_seq_one_letter_code
_entity_poly.pdbx_strand_id
1 'polypeptide(L)'
;MVRQPEPDNLFSPLQRGVAAVRSPSVMRKPVSLLAALLLTTDFASGAIETPKNQPIEITSTGQTTYENGLATARDNVAIHIGDTDIYSDFAQYNSQKHEVFVEGHVRIYRDVNLYVGERAVYNIDTKQIRAEEMRSQYDPYFVSGTKISSISENAYLVQNGMFTTHDTPDPSFHLRAHTVRVYENNYVVFQNVTFYVGRVPIFWWPYVYQSLNDAFSFSISPAFLSSWGPSLLTQVAFPITDKIKGRLRLDYRTRRGPAIGFEANIDYGKDDSSWAKLKTYYIQDQNPLINRTSVPRGLVSTGRYRVSLEDKTNFTDDVYAIVDTTKLSDPFVMQDFYQGEFRIDPVPDSVVSVAKTDPFYTLTAIARFRVNEFFEQTERLPEVVLDIKRHALFGGPIFYEGETGIADLHRNFADGSGFENYSTIRLDTFHQLVYPNTYFGWLSVVPRVGFRETYYGETRDLGKTLFTPSDNPLVPDFLLPDPTAAKPIKDGGSTYRTVVNAGVEASFKMSREWEDAQSRFLGLDGLRHIIQPFTNFSWVSESGPDPKEILQFDRFEPSTQLRPIDFPQFTSIDSIDHWTVWRVGVRNRLQTRRDDLTVSWLDLETYVDVNFDNPYDRTPYSNLFNKLRFTPLPWAALVINSQLPALDKGFTEVNTNIVVQPVANVQLSIGHRYLNQNPFFNNSSLFVVGAYYRVNDNWGVGVQEQYEATIRTLEEQRYSVYRDLTSWVASLGAVIRDNGGVKEYGVLLTFTLKAFPKFGFDFNFDPGSSGN
;
A
#
# COMPACT_ATOMS: atom_id res chain seq x y z
N MET A 1 9.64 6.80 15.80
CA MET A 1 9.24 7.12 14.40
C MET A 1 7.72 7.11 14.34
N VAL A 2 7.11 8.24 14.58
CA VAL A 2 5.66 8.39 14.39
C VAL A 2 5.46 8.58 12.90
N ARG A 3 4.83 7.62 12.23
CA ARG A 3 4.34 7.82 10.87
C ARG A 3 3.44 9.05 10.89
N GLN A 4 3.80 10.06 10.14
CA GLN A 4 2.84 11.06 9.73
C GLN A 4 1.70 10.35 9.00
N PRO A 5 0.44 10.77 9.15
CA PRO A 5 -0.61 10.27 8.30
C PRO A 5 -0.20 10.59 6.84
N GLU A 6 -0.13 9.56 6.03
CA GLU A 6 0.04 9.69 4.58
C GLU A 6 -0.93 10.75 4.05
N PRO A 7 -0.49 11.60 3.12
CA PRO A 7 -1.44 12.40 2.37
C PRO A 7 -2.35 11.43 1.64
N ASP A 8 -3.65 11.48 1.98
CA ASP A 8 -4.69 10.71 1.33
C ASP A 8 -4.43 10.67 -0.18
N ASN A 9 -4.11 9.48 -0.69
CA ASN A 9 -4.00 9.22 -2.11
C ASN A 9 -5.39 9.39 -2.72
N LEU A 10 -5.68 10.59 -3.22
CA LEU A 10 -6.95 10.97 -3.87
C LEU A 10 -7.20 10.24 -5.20
N PHE A 11 -6.39 9.26 -5.54
CA PHE A 11 -6.45 8.53 -6.81
C PHE A 11 -6.65 7.02 -6.66
N SER A 12 -7.39 6.55 -5.63
CA SER A 12 -7.88 5.18 -5.62
C SER A 12 -9.24 5.09 -6.29
N PRO A 13 -9.44 4.23 -7.30
CA PRO A 13 -10.75 3.97 -7.85
C PRO A 13 -11.61 3.22 -6.82
N LEU A 14 -12.73 3.81 -6.45
CA LEU A 14 -13.76 3.20 -5.59
C LEU A 14 -14.33 1.93 -6.24
N GLN A 15 -13.94 0.77 -5.75
CA GLN A 15 -14.71 -0.45 -5.93
C GLN A 15 -15.89 -0.42 -4.95
N ARG A 16 -17.10 -0.23 -5.46
CA ARG A 16 -18.33 -0.48 -4.69
C ARG A 16 -18.67 -1.97 -4.76
N GLY A 17 -18.45 -2.66 -3.66
CA GLY A 17 -19.10 -3.94 -3.40
C GLY A 17 -20.57 -3.72 -3.06
N VAL A 18 -21.41 -4.54 -3.64
CA VAL A 18 -22.85 -4.62 -3.36
C VAL A 18 -23.04 -5.10 -1.92
N ALA A 19 -23.69 -4.28 -1.09
CA ALA A 19 -24.02 -4.62 0.28
C ALA A 19 -25.19 -5.63 0.30
N ALA A 20 -24.94 -6.81 0.82
CA ALA A 20 -25.99 -7.73 1.25
C ALA A 20 -26.42 -7.39 2.66
N VAL A 21 -27.70 -7.11 2.78
CA VAL A 21 -28.41 -6.87 4.03
C VAL A 21 -28.37 -8.12 4.92
N ARG A 22 -27.87 -8.02 6.14
CA ARG A 22 -28.10 -8.98 7.22
C ARG A 22 -28.69 -8.28 8.43
N SER A 23 -29.83 -8.78 8.85
CA SER A 23 -30.55 -8.43 10.06
C SER A 23 -29.87 -8.98 11.33
N PRO A 24 -30.16 -8.42 12.52
CA PRO A 24 -29.40 -8.65 13.74
C PRO A 24 -29.94 -9.83 14.57
N SER A 25 -29.04 -10.57 15.22
CA SER A 25 -29.40 -11.45 16.32
C SER A 25 -28.49 -11.24 17.54
N VAL A 26 -29.09 -10.65 18.53
CA VAL A 26 -29.12 -10.87 19.99
C VAL A 26 -27.90 -11.49 20.71
N MET A 27 -27.40 -10.70 21.63
CA MET A 27 -26.50 -11.00 22.74
C MET A 27 -26.90 -12.21 23.58
N ARG A 28 -25.90 -12.94 24.09
CA ARG A 28 -25.81 -13.42 25.48
C ARG A 28 -24.39 -13.82 25.88
N LYS A 29 -23.85 -13.19 26.92
CA LYS A 29 -22.76 -13.62 27.81
C LYS A 29 -23.41 -14.30 29.05
N PRO A 30 -22.68 -14.81 30.05
CA PRO A 30 -21.29 -15.26 30.23
C PRO A 30 -21.17 -16.59 31.04
N VAL A 31 -19.98 -16.85 31.50
CA VAL A 31 -19.56 -17.40 32.83
C VAL A 31 -18.51 -18.52 32.73
N SER A 32 -17.42 -18.21 33.39
CA SER A 32 -16.24 -18.99 33.73
C SER A 32 -16.51 -20.32 34.43
N LEU A 33 -15.64 -21.31 34.32
CA LEU A 33 -14.94 -21.92 35.44
C LEU A 33 -13.78 -22.82 35.01
N LEU A 34 -12.77 -22.76 35.83
CA LEU A 34 -11.51 -23.51 35.92
C LEU A 34 -11.73 -25.02 36.12
N ALA A 35 -10.85 -25.87 35.57
CA ALA A 35 -10.04 -26.86 36.29
C ALA A 35 -9.36 -27.87 35.37
N ALA A 36 -8.08 -27.86 35.39
CA ALA A 36 -7.04 -28.89 35.62
C ALA A 36 -7.19 -30.32 35.07
N LEU A 37 -6.17 -30.67 34.31
CA LEU A 37 -5.36 -31.89 34.29
C LEU A 37 -6.04 -33.27 34.30
N LEU A 38 -5.81 -34.07 33.23
CA LEU A 38 -5.07 -35.35 33.33
C LEU A 38 -4.93 -35.97 31.92
N LEU A 39 -3.72 -36.39 31.63
CA LEU A 39 -3.30 -37.24 30.54
C LEU A 39 -4.00 -38.59 30.58
N THR A 40 -4.67 -39.01 29.52
CA THR A 40 -4.74 -40.42 29.12
C THR A 40 -4.84 -40.47 27.59
N THR A 41 -3.85 -41.13 27.00
CA THR A 41 -3.83 -41.58 25.62
C THR A 41 -4.86 -42.67 25.46
N ASP A 42 -5.90 -42.41 24.67
CA ASP A 42 -6.70 -43.46 24.06
C ASP A 42 -6.82 -43.19 22.56
N PHE A 43 -6.15 -44.03 21.79
CA PHE A 43 -6.42 -44.23 20.38
C PHE A 43 -7.82 -44.83 20.22
N ALA A 44 -8.84 -43.99 20.16
CA ALA A 44 -10.14 -44.43 19.68
C ALA A 44 -10.12 -44.36 18.16
N SER A 45 -9.91 -45.49 17.52
CA SER A 45 -10.31 -45.75 16.14
C SER A 45 -11.82 -45.52 16.03
N GLY A 46 -12.18 -44.32 15.67
CA GLY A 46 -13.58 -43.99 15.25
C GLY A 46 -13.83 -44.65 13.94
N ALA A 47 -14.51 -45.79 13.94
CA ALA A 47 -15.15 -46.33 12.76
C ALA A 47 -16.16 -45.27 12.28
N ILE A 48 -15.91 -44.70 11.09
CA ILE A 48 -16.91 -43.92 10.36
C ILE A 48 -18.04 -44.90 10.02
N GLU A 49 -19.17 -44.76 10.73
CA GLU A 49 -20.40 -45.42 10.33
C GLU A 49 -20.79 -44.88 8.97
N THR A 50 -20.55 -45.63 7.91
CA THR A 50 -21.18 -45.42 6.60
C THR A 50 -22.68 -45.50 6.78
N PRO A 51 -23.50 -44.56 6.27
CA PRO A 51 -24.93 -44.62 6.34
C PRO A 51 -25.39 -45.81 5.44
N LYS A 52 -25.62 -46.94 6.03
CA LYS A 52 -26.25 -48.07 5.38
C LYS A 52 -27.71 -47.70 5.13
N ASN A 53 -28.13 -47.67 3.86
CA ASN A 53 -29.47 -47.48 3.31
C ASN A 53 -29.92 -46.01 3.13
N GLN A 54 -29.30 -45.28 2.22
CA GLN A 54 -30.02 -44.20 1.57
C GLN A 54 -30.98 -44.81 0.55
N PRO A 55 -32.27 -44.42 0.53
CA PRO A 55 -33.20 -44.90 -0.48
C PRO A 55 -32.76 -44.36 -1.85
N ILE A 56 -32.72 -45.22 -2.84
CA ILE A 56 -32.47 -44.88 -4.24
C ILE A 56 -33.81 -44.78 -4.92
N GLU A 57 -34.16 -43.63 -5.41
CA GLU A 57 -35.38 -43.43 -6.20
C GLU A 57 -35.01 -43.33 -7.68
N ILE A 58 -35.54 -44.22 -8.49
CA ILE A 58 -35.33 -44.24 -9.94
C ILE A 58 -36.68 -44.02 -10.63
N THR A 59 -36.79 -42.95 -11.40
CA THR A 59 -37.95 -42.61 -12.20
C THR A 59 -37.57 -42.52 -13.68
N SER A 60 -38.48 -42.92 -14.56
CA SER A 60 -38.27 -42.78 -16.01
C SER A 60 -39.63 -42.60 -16.72
N THR A 61 -39.61 -42.03 -17.93
CA THR A 61 -40.79 -41.94 -18.78
C THR A 61 -40.98 -43.19 -19.64
N GLY A 62 -39.95 -44.02 -19.73
CA GLY A 62 -39.98 -45.31 -20.50
C GLY A 62 -40.08 -46.54 -19.60
N GLN A 63 -39.57 -47.64 -20.11
CA GLN A 63 -39.64 -48.94 -19.44
C GLN A 63 -38.58 -49.02 -18.30
N THR A 64 -39.06 -49.44 -17.14
CA THR A 64 -38.19 -49.80 -16.00
C THR A 64 -38.31 -51.27 -15.71
N THR A 65 -37.21 -52.03 -15.65
CA THR A 65 -37.12 -53.42 -15.30
C THR A 65 -36.21 -53.73 -14.17
N TYR A 66 -36.51 -54.69 -13.33
CA TYR A 66 -35.65 -55.18 -12.28
C TYR A 66 -35.51 -56.70 -12.35
N GLU A 67 -34.31 -57.18 -12.72
CA GLU A 67 -33.98 -58.56 -12.83
C GLU A 67 -32.59 -58.88 -12.28
N ASN A 68 -32.48 -59.94 -11.49
CA ASN A 68 -31.18 -60.45 -10.95
C ASN A 68 -30.32 -59.42 -10.28
N GLY A 69 -30.92 -58.47 -9.56
CA GLY A 69 -30.18 -57.40 -8.87
C GLY A 69 -29.79 -56.21 -9.76
N LEU A 70 -30.26 -56.16 -10.99
CA LEU A 70 -30.07 -55.05 -11.94
C LEU A 70 -31.40 -54.33 -12.16
N ALA A 71 -31.46 -53.06 -11.84
CA ALA A 71 -32.54 -52.15 -12.24
C ALA A 71 -32.12 -51.41 -13.50
N THR A 72 -32.92 -51.51 -14.58
CA THR A 72 -32.65 -50.82 -15.86
C THR A 72 -33.82 -49.90 -16.18
N ALA A 73 -33.50 -48.63 -16.47
CA ALA A 73 -34.48 -47.60 -16.84
C ALA A 73 -34.08 -46.91 -18.15
N ARG A 74 -35.07 -46.55 -18.97
CA ARG A 74 -34.89 -45.91 -20.27
C ARG A 74 -35.80 -44.70 -20.41
N ASP A 75 -35.37 -43.74 -21.22
CA ASP A 75 -36.08 -42.53 -21.60
C ASP A 75 -36.32 -41.55 -20.42
N ASN A 76 -35.60 -40.43 -20.44
CA ASN A 76 -35.64 -39.38 -19.40
C ASN A 76 -35.55 -39.95 -17.98
N VAL A 77 -34.49 -40.68 -17.71
CA VAL A 77 -34.25 -41.28 -16.40
C VAL A 77 -33.80 -40.23 -15.41
N ALA A 78 -34.43 -40.20 -14.24
CA ALA A 78 -33.97 -39.41 -13.11
C ALA A 78 -33.73 -40.33 -11.92
N ILE A 79 -32.58 -40.19 -11.28
CA ILE A 79 -32.15 -40.97 -10.11
C ILE A 79 -31.81 -40.01 -8.99
N HIS A 80 -32.44 -40.18 -7.85
CA HIS A 80 -32.18 -39.41 -6.64
C HIS A 80 -31.51 -40.31 -5.59
N ILE A 81 -30.33 -39.88 -5.08
CA ILE A 81 -29.53 -40.59 -4.09
C ILE A 81 -28.97 -39.58 -3.08
N GLY A 82 -29.71 -39.38 -1.99
CA GLY A 82 -29.29 -38.43 -0.93
C GLY A 82 -29.11 -37.00 -1.45
N ASP A 83 -27.86 -36.53 -1.54
CA ASP A 83 -27.48 -35.20 -2.03
C ASP A 83 -27.12 -35.16 -3.53
N THR A 84 -27.34 -36.26 -4.24
CA THR A 84 -26.95 -36.43 -5.66
C THR A 84 -28.17 -36.73 -6.54
N ASP A 85 -28.35 -35.91 -7.57
CA ASP A 85 -29.36 -36.09 -8.62
C ASP A 85 -28.68 -36.44 -9.94
N ILE A 86 -29.10 -37.52 -10.58
CA ILE A 86 -28.55 -37.99 -11.85
C ILE A 86 -29.66 -38.05 -12.90
N TYR A 87 -29.44 -37.44 -14.06
CA TYR A 87 -30.35 -37.46 -15.21
C TYR A 87 -29.63 -38.05 -16.42
N SER A 88 -30.31 -38.89 -17.18
CA SER A 88 -29.77 -39.53 -18.39
C SER A 88 -30.89 -40.10 -19.30
N ASP A 89 -30.52 -40.52 -20.48
CA ASP A 89 -31.46 -41.24 -21.38
C ASP A 89 -31.57 -42.71 -21.00
N PHE A 90 -30.52 -43.29 -20.46
CA PHE A 90 -30.44 -44.67 -20.03
C PHE A 90 -29.72 -44.80 -18.69
N ALA A 91 -30.23 -45.64 -17.80
CA ALA A 91 -29.54 -45.98 -16.55
C ALA A 91 -29.68 -47.46 -16.20
N GLN A 92 -28.61 -47.98 -15.57
CA GLN A 92 -28.58 -49.32 -15.02
C GLN A 92 -27.98 -49.31 -13.62
N TYR A 93 -28.75 -49.64 -12.61
CA TYR A 93 -28.32 -49.79 -11.24
C TYR A 93 -28.01 -51.25 -10.90
N ASN A 94 -26.81 -51.52 -10.40
CA ASN A 94 -26.38 -52.82 -9.90
C ASN A 94 -26.41 -52.80 -8.36
N SER A 95 -27.37 -53.53 -7.76
CA SER A 95 -27.55 -53.57 -6.32
C SER A 95 -26.47 -54.34 -5.56
N GLN A 96 -25.67 -55.19 -6.23
CA GLN A 96 -24.57 -55.94 -5.61
C GLN A 96 -23.27 -55.10 -5.56
N LYS A 97 -23.04 -54.27 -6.58
CA LYS A 97 -21.86 -53.41 -6.68
C LYS A 97 -22.11 -52.00 -6.14
N HIS A 98 -23.35 -51.63 -5.87
CA HIS A 98 -23.84 -50.31 -5.55
C HIS A 98 -23.37 -49.27 -6.58
N GLU A 99 -23.36 -49.63 -7.86
CA GLU A 99 -22.96 -48.79 -8.98
C GLU A 99 -24.16 -48.48 -9.90
N VAL A 100 -24.23 -47.21 -10.30
CA VAL A 100 -25.15 -46.70 -11.31
C VAL A 100 -24.37 -46.40 -12.57
N PHE A 101 -24.63 -47.11 -13.64
CA PHE A 101 -24.19 -46.81 -15.00
C PHE A 101 -25.23 -45.94 -15.68
N VAL A 102 -24.80 -44.84 -16.31
CA VAL A 102 -25.69 -43.92 -17.06
C VAL A 102 -25.09 -43.56 -18.41
N GLU A 103 -25.97 -43.39 -19.40
CA GLU A 103 -25.59 -43.11 -20.78
C GLU A 103 -26.62 -42.18 -21.44
N GLY A 104 -26.16 -41.27 -22.30
CA GLY A 104 -26.96 -40.32 -23.06
C GLY A 104 -27.36 -39.10 -22.24
N HIS A 105 -26.91 -37.92 -22.67
CA HIS A 105 -27.18 -36.61 -22.03
C HIS A 105 -27.06 -36.61 -20.51
N VAL A 106 -26.01 -37.25 -19.99
CA VAL A 106 -25.79 -37.45 -18.56
C VAL A 106 -25.58 -36.12 -17.88
N ARG A 107 -26.32 -35.87 -16.79
CA ARG A 107 -26.15 -34.74 -15.87
C ARG A 107 -26.14 -35.25 -14.44
N ILE A 108 -25.09 -35.00 -13.71
CA ILE A 108 -24.96 -35.33 -12.29
C ILE A 108 -24.86 -34.06 -11.52
N TYR A 109 -25.82 -33.78 -10.66
CA TYR A 109 -25.78 -32.66 -9.69
C TYR A 109 -25.38 -33.24 -8.34
N ARG A 110 -24.33 -32.72 -7.78
CA ARG A 110 -23.87 -33.04 -6.42
C ARG A 110 -23.47 -31.75 -5.70
N ASP A 111 -24.18 -31.43 -4.64
CA ASP A 111 -24.08 -30.15 -3.96
C ASP A 111 -24.24 -28.97 -4.95
N VAL A 112 -23.22 -28.13 -5.08
CA VAL A 112 -23.18 -26.99 -6.03
C VAL A 112 -22.50 -27.34 -7.36
N ASN A 113 -22.03 -28.57 -7.54
CA ASN A 113 -21.25 -29.01 -8.71
C ASN A 113 -22.15 -29.72 -9.75
N LEU A 114 -21.91 -29.39 -11.01
CA LEU A 114 -22.59 -30.03 -12.14
C LEU A 114 -21.57 -30.77 -13.02
N TYR A 115 -21.85 -32.03 -13.31
CA TYR A 115 -21.09 -32.86 -14.22
C TYR A 115 -21.99 -33.20 -15.43
N VAL A 116 -21.52 -32.88 -16.63
CA VAL A 116 -22.26 -33.14 -17.89
C VAL A 116 -21.37 -33.97 -18.81
N GLY A 117 -21.95 -35.06 -19.36
CA GLY A 117 -21.20 -35.95 -20.25
C GLY A 117 -22.11 -36.94 -21.00
N GLU A 118 -21.47 -37.84 -21.72
CA GLU A 118 -22.20 -38.86 -22.50
C GLU A 118 -22.36 -40.18 -21.76
N ARG A 119 -21.39 -40.54 -20.90
CA ARG A 119 -21.37 -41.80 -20.17
C ARG A 119 -20.66 -41.66 -18.83
N ALA A 120 -21.28 -42.22 -17.78
CA ALA A 120 -20.68 -42.24 -16.45
C ALA A 120 -21.05 -43.48 -15.64
N VAL A 121 -20.19 -43.85 -14.71
CA VAL A 121 -20.42 -44.79 -13.63
C VAL A 121 -20.30 -44.08 -12.31
N TYR A 122 -21.33 -44.10 -11.50
CA TYR A 122 -21.37 -43.54 -10.16
C TYR A 122 -21.44 -44.65 -9.12
N ASN A 123 -20.49 -44.70 -8.20
CA ASN A 123 -20.52 -45.65 -7.08
C ASN A 123 -21.15 -44.96 -5.86
N ILE A 124 -22.22 -45.56 -5.35
CA ILE A 124 -23.06 -44.96 -4.29
C ILE A 124 -22.34 -44.95 -2.95
N ASP A 125 -21.59 -46.00 -2.61
CA ASP A 125 -20.93 -46.14 -1.32
C ASP A 125 -19.74 -45.21 -1.19
N THR A 126 -18.94 -45.06 -2.26
CA THR A 126 -17.74 -44.26 -2.30
C THR A 126 -17.95 -42.86 -2.88
N LYS A 127 -19.15 -42.58 -3.39
CA LYS A 127 -19.51 -41.35 -4.13
C LYS A 127 -18.56 -41.02 -5.28
N GLN A 128 -17.86 -42.01 -5.84
CA GLN A 128 -16.89 -41.85 -6.89
C GLN A 128 -17.53 -41.84 -8.27
N ILE A 129 -17.06 -40.97 -9.16
CA ILE A 129 -17.48 -40.86 -10.56
C ILE A 129 -16.34 -41.35 -11.46
N ARG A 130 -16.68 -42.16 -12.49
CA ARG A 130 -15.82 -42.45 -13.64
C ARG A 130 -16.61 -42.11 -14.91
N ALA A 131 -16.06 -41.23 -15.75
CA ALA A 131 -16.76 -40.72 -16.90
C ALA A 131 -15.85 -40.54 -18.11
N GLU A 132 -16.45 -40.65 -19.30
CA GLU A 132 -15.80 -40.34 -20.57
C GLU A 132 -16.47 -39.12 -21.18
N GLU A 133 -15.64 -38.24 -21.81
CA GLU A 133 -16.05 -37.00 -22.47
C GLU A 133 -16.93 -36.11 -21.56
N MET A 134 -16.50 -35.93 -20.32
CA MET A 134 -17.25 -35.20 -19.32
C MET A 134 -16.70 -33.77 -19.14
N ARG A 135 -17.63 -32.86 -18.88
CA ARG A 135 -17.39 -31.50 -18.48
C ARG A 135 -17.96 -31.28 -17.07
N SER A 136 -17.17 -30.66 -16.20
CA SER A 136 -17.62 -30.25 -14.86
C SER A 136 -17.50 -28.74 -14.67
N GLN A 137 -18.42 -28.22 -13.90
CA GLN A 137 -18.44 -26.83 -13.47
C GLN A 137 -18.14 -26.73 -11.97
N TYR A 138 -17.15 -25.93 -11.66
CA TYR A 138 -16.77 -25.50 -10.32
C TYR A 138 -16.67 -23.97 -10.32
N ASP A 139 -17.71 -23.28 -9.94
CA ASP A 139 -17.82 -21.83 -10.08
C ASP A 139 -16.58 -21.10 -9.53
N PRO A 140 -15.89 -20.24 -10.32
CA PRO A 140 -16.19 -19.81 -11.69
C PRO A 140 -15.49 -20.65 -12.80
N TYR A 141 -15.06 -21.85 -12.53
CA TYR A 141 -14.21 -22.65 -13.42
C TYR A 141 -14.96 -23.75 -14.12
N PHE A 142 -14.57 -24.02 -15.37
CA PHE A 142 -15.03 -25.14 -16.17
C PHE A 142 -13.86 -26.07 -16.50
N VAL A 143 -14.02 -27.33 -16.21
CA VAL A 143 -13.02 -28.38 -16.48
C VAL A 143 -13.65 -29.39 -17.40
N SER A 144 -12.98 -29.74 -18.51
CA SER A 144 -13.40 -30.82 -19.41
C SER A 144 -12.21 -31.73 -19.72
N GLY A 145 -12.48 -32.98 -20.10
CA GLY A 145 -11.42 -33.91 -20.43
C GLY A 145 -11.94 -35.16 -21.09
N THR A 146 -11.03 -35.91 -21.73
CA THR A 146 -11.36 -37.16 -22.41
C THR A 146 -11.71 -38.27 -21.42
N LYS A 147 -11.18 -38.23 -20.20
CA LYS A 147 -11.46 -39.19 -19.14
C LYS A 147 -11.38 -38.52 -17.79
N ILE A 148 -12.44 -38.67 -17.01
CA ILE A 148 -12.51 -38.20 -15.63
C ILE A 148 -12.67 -39.40 -14.70
N SER A 149 -11.87 -39.46 -13.64
CA SER A 149 -11.97 -40.48 -12.59
C SER A 149 -11.78 -39.90 -11.22
N SER A 150 -12.65 -40.20 -10.29
CA SER A 150 -12.44 -39.81 -8.88
C SER A 150 -11.21 -40.50 -8.29
N ILE A 151 -10.39 -39.76 -7.59
CA ILE A 151 -9.30 -40.26 -6.73
C ILE A 151 -9.87 -40.50 -5.32
N SER A 152 -10.71 -39.59 -4.86
CA SER A 152 -11.47 -39.66 -3.61
C SER A 152 -12.83 -38.97 -3.80
N GLU A 153 -13.63 -38.84 -2.75
CA GLU A 153 -14.94 -38.19 -2.80
C GLU A 153 -14.86 -36.77 -3.41
N ASN A 154 -13.80 -36.00 -3.04
CA ASN A 154 -13.60 -34.57 -3.43
C ASN A 154 -12.36 -34.39 -4.29
N ALA A 155 -11.83 -35.43 -4.93
CA ALA A 155 -10.63 -35.29 -5.77
C ALA A 155 -10.77 -36.09 -7.07
N TYR A 156 -10.40 -35.47 -8.19
CA TYR A 156 -10.56 -36.03 -9.55
C TYR A 156 -9.25 -35.96 -10.33
N LEU A 157 -9.07 -36.97 -11.17
CA LEU A 157 -8.04 -37.03 -12.20
C LEU A 157 -8.70 -36.85 -13.56
N VAL A 158 -8.28 -35.83 -14.29
CA VAL A 158 -8.74 -35.53 -15.65
C VAL A 158 -7.59 -35.73 -16.62
N GLN A 159 -7.78 -36.56 -17.64
CA GLN A 159 -6.79 -36.79 -18.70
C GLN A 159 -7.11 -35.92 -19.91
N ASN A 160 -6.07 -35.33 -20.52
CA ASN A 160 -6.15 -34.36 -21.61
C ASN A 160 -7.17 -33.26 -21.28
N GLY A 161 -6.99 -32.69 -20.08
CA GLY A 161 -7.93 -31.73 -19.52
C GLY A 161 -7.79 -30.35 -20.14
N MET A 162 -8.94 -29.69 -20.33
CA MET A 162 -9.05 -28.27 -20.61
C MET A 162 -9.68 -27.57 -19.41
N PHE A 163 -9.11 -26.45 -19.04
CA PHE A 163 -9.56 -25.63 -17.92
C PHE A 163 -9.75 -24.19 -18.39
N THR A 164 -10.91 -23.59 -18.10
CA THR A 164 -11.25 -22.22 -18.49
C THR A 164 -12.28 -21.63 -17.51
N THR A 165 -12.46 -20.31 -17.53
CA THR A 165 -13.55 -19.64 -16.81
C THR A 165 -14.72 -19.28 -17.74
N HIS A 166 -14.71 -19.79 -18.96
CA HIS A 166 -15.74 -19.50 -19.97
C HIS A 166 -16.64 -20.67 -20.20
N ASP A 167 -17.93 -20.45 -20.05
CA ASP A 167 -18.97 -21.42 -20.46
C ASP A 167 -19.25 -21.32 -21.95
N THR A 168 -18.23 -21.67 -22.76
CA THR A 168 -18.36 -21.70 -24.22
C THR A 168 -17.46 -22.78 -24.81
N PRO A 169 -17.86 -23.41 -25.94
CA PRO A 169 -17.02 -24.38 -26.64
C PRO A 169 -15.70 -23.82 -27.14
N ASP A 170 -15.68 -22.55 -27.56
CA ASP A 170 -14.48 -21.82 -28.03
C ASP A 170 -14.13 -20.69 -27.03
N PRO A 171 -13.49 -20.98 -25.90
CA PRO A 171 -13.13 -19.97 -24.91
C PRO A 171 -12.03 -19.04 -25.45
N SER A 172 -12.09 -17.76 -25.11
CA SER A 172 -11.07 -16.79 -25.52
C SER A 172 -9.69 -17.06 -24.87
N PHE A 173 -9.68 -17.84 -23.80
CA PHE A 173 -8.45 -18.44 -23.25
C PHE A 173 -8.78 -19.78 -22.56
N HIS A 174 -7.80 -20.66 -22.55
CA HIS A 174 -7.87 -21.90 -21.80
C HIS A 174 -6.47 -22.49 -21.52
N LEU A 175 -6.42 -23.32 -20.49
CA LEU A 175 -5.28 -24.17 -20.21
C LEU A 175 -5.58 -25.56 -20.76
N ARG A 176 -4.65 -26.16 -21.50
CA ARG A 176 -4.69 -27.60 -21.86
C ARG A 176 -3.55 -28.30 -21.14
N ALA A 177 -3.86 -29.36 -20.43
CA ALA A 177 -2.88 -30.15 -19.73
C ALA A 177 -3.04 -31.63 -20.01
N HIS A 178 -1.94 -32.37 -20.05
CA HIS A 178 -1.99 -33.83 -20.21
C HIS A 178 -2.70 -34.48 -19.04
N THR A 179 -2.45 -33.97 -17.83
CA THR A 179 -3.10 -34.42 -16.60
C THR A 179 -3.51 -33.21 -15.75
N VAL A 180 -4.77 -33.24 -15.30
CA VAL A 180 -5.30 -32.27 -14.33
C VAL A 180 -5.80 -33.05 -13.12
N ARG A 181 -5.34 -32.69 -11.92
CA ARG A 181 -5.88 -33.16 -10.66
C ARG A 181 -6.65 -32.05 -10.01
N VAL A 182 -7.94 -32.25 -9.80
CA VAL A 182 -8.81 -31.26 -9.14
C VAL A 182 -9.07 -31.75 -7.72
N TYR A 183 -8.83 -30.89 -6.76
CA TYR A 183 -9.21 -31.05 -5.36
C TYR A 183 -10.27 -29.99 -5.08
N GLU A 184 -11.54 -30.41 -4.99
CA GLU A 184 -12.70 -29.53 -4.86
C GLU A 184 -12.51 -28.54 -3.70
N ASN A 185 -12.87 -27.28 -3.93
CA ASN A 185 -12.80 -26.17 -2.98
C ASN A 185 -11.40 -25.86 -2.42
N ASN A 186 -10.34 -26.41 -3.03
CA ASN A 186 -8.98 -26.24 -2.53
C ASN A 186 -8.02 -25.80 -3.66
N TYR A 187 -7.58 -26.72 -4.53
CA TYR A 187 -6.64 -26.42 -5.60
C TYR A 187 -6.76 -27.36 -6.80
N VAL A 188 -6.14 -26.95 -7.89
CA VAL A 188 -5.98 -27.76 -9.12
C VAL A 188 -4.49 -27.86 -9.47
N VAL A 189 -4.04 -29.06 -9.83
CA VAL A 189 -2.67 -29.32 -10.29
C VAL A 189 -2.68 -29.71 -11.74
N PHE A 190 -1.93 -29.00 -12.54
CA PHE A 190 -1.73 -29.28 -13.96
C PHE A 190 -0.35 -29.84 -14.24
N GLN A 191 -0.25 -30.86 -15.07
CA GLN A 191 1.01 -31.41 -15.56
C GLN A 191 1.08 -31.29 -17.08
N ASN A 192 2.21 -30.80 -17.60
CA ASN A 192 2.42 -30.50 -19.02
C ASN A 192 1.30 -29.59 -19.55
N VAL A 193 1.21 -28.39 -19.01
CA VAL A 193 0.14 -27.45 -19.33
C VAL A 193 0.59 -26.44 -20.38
N THR A 194 -0.27 -26.19 -21.35
CA THR A 194 -0.12 -25.12 -22.35
C THR A 194 -1.24 -24.11 -22.20
N PHE A 195 -0.88 -22.87 -22.10
CA PHE A 195 -1.83 -21.74 -22.09
C PHE A 195 -2.14 -21.30 -23.51
N TYR A 196 -3.42 -21.20 -23.83
CA TYR A 196 -3.93 -20.75 -25.11
C TYR A 196 -4.69 -19.43 -24.98
N VAL A 197 -4.51 -18.53 -25.95
CA VAL A 197 -5.38 -17.40 -26.21
C VAL A 197 -6.12 -17.66 -27.52
N GLY A 198 -7.44 -17.89 -27.42
CA GLY A 198 -8.20 -18.48 -28.49
C GLY A 198 -7.59 -19.83 -28.89
N ARG A 199 -7.12 -19.96 -30.12
CA ARG A 199 -6.48 -21.19 -30.65
C ARG A 199 -4.96 -21.13 -30.68
N VAL A 200 -4.36 -20.02 -30.26
CA VAL A 200 -2.91 -19.80 -30.32
C VAL A 200 -2.25 -20.22 -29.02
N PRO A 201 -1.31 -21.19 -29.03
CA PRO A 201 -0.51 -21.51 -27.83
C PRO A 201 0.47 -20.38 -27.54
N ILE A 202 0.46 -19.89 -26.30
CA ILE A 202 1.29 -18.73 -25.87
C ILE A 202 2.53 -19.20 -25.13
N PHE A 203 2.37 -20.11 -24.16
CA PHE A 203 3.48 -20.70 -23.43
C PHE A 203 3.13 -22.08 -22.89
N TRP A 204 4.16 -22.88 -22.60
CA TRP A 204 4.07 -24.20 -22.01
C TRP A 204 4.82 -24.21 -20.66
N TRP A 205 4.25 -24.96 -19.69
CA TRP A 205 4.84 -25.16 -18.37
C TRP A 205 4.73 -26.62 -17.94
N PRO A 206 5.78 -27.21 -17.33
CA PRO A 206 5.73 -28.64 -16.97
C PRO A 206 4.77 -28.93 -15.80
N TYR A 207 4.60 -27.98 -14.87
CA TYR A 207 3.79 -28.16 -13.68
C TYR A 207 3.21 -26.81 -13.22
N VAL A 208 1.88 -26.74 -13.03
CA VAL A 208 1.19 -25.57 -12.47
C VAL A 208 0.32 -26.03 -11.31
N TYR A 209 0.49 -25.39 -10.16
CA TYR A 209 -0.42 -25.47 -9.04
C TYR A 209 -1.31 -24.22 -9.05
N GLN A 210 -2.62 -24.41 -8.95
CA GLN A 210 -3.61 -23.33 -8.92
C GLN A 210 -4.50 -23.51 -7.71
N SER A 211 -4.38 -22.65 -6.71
CA SER A 211 -5.39 -22.54 -5.66
C SER A 211 -6.71 -22.04 -6.26
N LEU A 212 -7.83 -22.63 -5.87
CA LEU A 212 -9.17 -22.17 -6.29
C LEU A 212 -9.55 -20.86 -5.56
N ASN A 213 -8.86 -20.55 -4.48
CA ASN A 213 -9.03 -19.31 -3.71
C ASN A 213 -8.12 -18.16 -4.19
N ASP A 214 -7.04 -18.47 -4.90
CA ASP A 214 -6.05 -17.53 -5.41
C ASP A 214 -5.87 -17.62 -6.92
N ALA A 215 -5.85 -16.47 -7.57
CA ALA A 215 -5.90 -16.41 -9.02
C ALA A 215 -4.52 -16.43 -9.69
N PHE A 216 -4.35 -17.24 -10.73
CA PHE A 216 -3.31 -17.12 -11.74
C PHE A 216 -3.58 -15.89 -12.62
N SER A 217 -2.57 -15.06 -12.88
CA SER A 217 -2.72 -13.98 -13.84
C SER A 217 -1.53 -13.86 -14.78
N PHE A 218 -1.84 -13.39 -15.98
CA PHE A 218 -0.89 -13.19 -17.03
C PHE A 218 -1.13 -11.83 -17.70
N SER A 219 -0.07 -11.05 -17.85
CA SER A 219 -0.10 -9.75 -18.53
C SER A 219 0.98 -9.69 -19.59
N ILE A 220 0.63 -9.26 -20.78
CA ILE A 220 1.54 -8.87 -21.86
C ILE A 220 1.33 -7.42 -22.17
N SER A 221 2.41 -6.66 -22.15
CA SER A 221 2.39 -5.21 -22.38
C SER A 221 3.42 -4.83 -23.42
N PRO A 222 3.05 -4.81 -24.70
CA PRO A 222 3.85 -4.14 -25.72
C PRO A 222 3.95 -2.65 -25.37
N ALA A 223 5.16 -2.13 -25.35
CA ALA A 223 5.45 -0.76 -24.95
C ALA A 223 6.47 -0.12 -25.88
N PHE A 224 6.41 1.19 -25.95
CA PHE A 224 7.45 2.01 -26.52
C PHE A 224 7.74 3.17 -25.58
N LEU A 225 8.99 3.30 -25.15
CA LEU A 225 9.47 4.48 -24.45
C LEU A 225 10.74 4.95 -25.16
N SER A 226 10.90 6.25 -25.33
CA SER A 226 12.04 6.79 -26.08
C SER A 226 13.39 6.34 -25.49
N SER A 227 13.46 6.14 -24.17
CA SER A 227 14.66 5.59 -23.48
C SER A 227 14.78 4.07 -23.55
N TRP A 228 13.68 3.33 -23.81
CA TRP A 228 13.67 1.85 -23.86
C TRP A 228 13.69 1.29 -25.29
N GLY A 229 13.15 2.08 -26.26
CA GLY A 229 12.78 1.61 -27.60
C GLY A 229 11.53 0.73 -27.57
N PRO A 230 11.15 0.09 -28.68
CA PRO A 230 10.13 -0.95 -28.69
C PRO A 230 10.44 -2.02 -27.66
N SER A 231 9.45 -2.35 -26.86
CA SER A 231 9.63 -3.21 -25.68
C SER A 231 8.46 -4.18 -25.53
N LEU A 232 8.73 -5.34 -24.96
CA LEU A 232 7.73 -6.30 -24.55
C LEU A 232 7.92 -6.57 -23.05
N LEU A 233 6.95 -6.19 -22.25
CA LEU A 233 6.94 -6.44 -20.82
C LEU A 233 5.96 -7.58 -20.54
N THR A 234 6.40 -8.61 -19.83
CA THR A 234 5.55 -9.75 -19.51
C THR A 234 5.58 -10.04 -18.02
N GLN A 235 4.44 -10.39 -17.50
CA GLN A 235 4.29 -10.73 -16.10
C GLN A 235 3.37 -11.93 -15.95
N VAL A 236 3.81 -12.89 -15.17
CA VAL A 236 3.04 -14.07 -14.78
C VAL A 236 2.99 -14.13 -13.27
N ALA A 237 1.82 -13.98 -12.68
CA ALA A 237 1.62 -14.18 -11.25
C ALA A 237 0.93 -15.54 -11.03
N PHE A 238 1.40 -16.29 -10.05
CA PHE A 238 0.94 -17.64 -9.76
C PHE A 238 1.06 -17.97 -8.27
N PRO A 239 0.11 -18.71 -7.71
CA PRO A 239 0.28 -19.27 -6.38
C PRO A 239 1.32 -20.40 -6.43
N ILE A 240 2.30 -20.36 -5.52
CA ILE A 240 3.25 -21.46 -5.30
C ILE A 240 2.66 -22.43 -4.28
N THR A 241 2.10 -21.87 -3.23
CA THR A 241 1.27 -22.51 -2.20
C THR A 241 0.15 -21.55 -1.81
N ASP A 242 -0.77 -21.97 -0.93
CA ASP A 242 -1.82 -21.09 -0.41
C ASP A 242 -1.26 -19.84 0.31
N LYS A 243 -0.04 -19.93 0.84
CA LYS A 243 0.65 -18.87 1.58
C LYS A 243 1.74 -18.16 0.79
N ILE A 244 2.14 -18.68 -0.37
CA ILE A 244 3.23 -18.14 -1.17
C ILE A 244 2.72 -17.83 -2.57
N LYS A 245 2.74 -16.54 -2.93
CA LYS A 245 2.39 -16.05 -4.26
C LYS A 245 3.64 -15.58 -4.97
N GLY A 246 3.90 -16.15 -6.14
CA GLY A 246 5.04 -15.82 -6.99
C GLY A 246 4.63 -14.95 -8.16
N ARG A 247 5.56 -14.11 -8.63
CA ARG A 247 5.43 -13.33 -9.85
C ARG A 247 6.75 -13.38 -10.62
N LEU A 248 6.70 -13.84 -11.85
CA LEU A 248 7.83 -13.85 -12.77
C LEU A 248 7.65 -12.74 -13.81
N ARG A 249 8.72 -12.00 -14.08
CA ARG A 249 8.79 -10.99 -15.15
C ARG A 249 9.86 -11.38 -16.15
N LEU A 250 9.52 -11.28 -17.42
CA LEU A 250 10.45 -11.47 -18.52
C LEU A 250 10.25 -10.30 -19.48
N ASP A 251 11.15 -9.35 -19.43
CA ASP A 251 11.06 -8.11 -20.19
C ASP A 251 12.13 -8.07 -21.26
N TYR A 252 11.81 -7.48 -22.40
CA TYR A 252 12.78 -7.14 -23.43
C TYR A 252 12.59 -5.72 -23.90
N ARG A 253 13.64 -4.94 -23.87
CA ARG A 253 13.67 -3.55 -24.34
C ARG A 253 14.76 -3.40 -25.39
N THR A 254 14.39 -3.00 -26.61
CA THR A 254 15.34 -3.01 -27.73
C THR A 254 16.56 -2.11 -27.54
N ARG A 255 16.44 -1.03 -26.75
CA ARG A 255 17.55 -0.13 -26.43
C ARG A 255 18.26 -0.46 -25.13
N ARG A 256 17.66 -1.26 -24.27
CA ARG A 256 18.18 -1.57 -22.93
C ARG A 256 18.60 -3.04 -22.78
N GLY A 257 17.95 -3.96 -23.49
CA GLY A 257 18.24 -5.39 -23.47
C GLY A 257 17.21 -6.23 -22.71
N PRO A 258 17.52 -7.53 -22.50
CA PRO A 258 16.68 -8.47 -21.78
C PRO A 258 16.78 -8.28 -20.28
N ALA A 259 15.65 -8.51 -19.60
CA ALA A 259 15.57 -8.48 -18.15
C ALA A 259 14.70 -9.62 -17.61
N ILE A 260 15.04 -10.06 -16.41
CA ILE A 260 14.30 -11.04 -15.64
C ILE A 260 14.05 -10.50 -14.23
N GLY A 261 12.84 -10.70 -13.72
CA GLY A 261 12.46 -10.36 -12.35
C GLY A 261 11.68 -11.47 -11.70
N PHE A 262 11.83 -11.61 -10.41
CA PHE A 262 11.03 -12.51 -9.60
C PHE A 262 10.60 -11.79 -8.32
N GLU A 263 9.31 -11.93 -8.00
CA GLU A 263 8.74 -11.44 -6.75
C GLU A 263 8.05 -12.60 -6.03
N ALA A 264 8.15 -12.62 -4.72
CA ALA A 264 7.42 -13.54 -3.87
C ALA A 264 6.75 -12.76 -2.73
N ASN A 265 5.46 -12.99 -2.54
CA ASN A 265 4.73 -12.58 -1.35
C ASN A 265 4.44 -13.83 -0.53
N ILE A 266 4.79 -13.78 0.74
CA ILE A 266 4.74 -14.92 1.67
C ILE A 266 3.93 -14.48 2.87
N ASP A 267 2.82 -15.16 3.14
CA ASP A 267 2.02 -14.99 4.36
C ASP A 267 2.35 -16.15 5.31
N TYR A 268 2.65 -15.86 6.58
CA TYR A 268 3.06 -16.85 7.57
C TYR A 268 2.69 -16.44 9.00
N GLY A 269 3.09 -17.29 9.97
CA GLY A 269 2.74 -17.08 11.36
C GLY A 269 1.34 -17.57 11.71
N LYS A 270 0.91 -17.27 12.92
CA LYS A 270 -0.44 -17.59 13.38
C LYS A 270 -1.45 -16.67 12.71
N ASP A 271 -2.47 -17.27 12.11
CA ASP A 271 -3.55 -16.56 11.43
C ASP A 271 -3.06 -15.57 10.34
N ASP A 272 -1.94 -15.94 9.66
CA ASP A 272 -1.29 -15.14 8.61
C ASP A 272 -0.95 -13.70 9.05
N SER A 273 -0.62 -13.53 10.33
CA SER A 273 -0.30 -12.25 10.93
C SER A 273 1.06 -11.69 10.52
N SER A 274 1.92 -12.51 9.93
CA SER A 274 3.26 -12.17 9.47
C SER A 274 3.34 -12.29 7.95
N TRP A 275 4.17 -11.46 7.33
CA TRP A 275 4.33 -11.49 5.89
C TRP A 275 5.75 -11.10 5.47
N ALA A 276 6.18 -11.62 4.33
CA ALA A 276 7.43 -11.21 3.68
C ALA A 276 7.20 -10.96 2.19
N LYS A 277 7.92 -9.99 1.63
CA LYS A 277 7.97 -9.69 0.20
C LYS A 277 9.41 -9.68 -0.27
N LEU A 278 9.71 -10.49 -1.26
CA LEU A 278 10.98 -10.49 -1.96
C LEU A 278 10.76 -9.96 -3.37
N LYS A 279 11.54 -8.96 -3.79
CA LYS A 279 11.56 -8.46 -5.17
C LYS A 279 12.98 -8.55 -5.70
N THR A 280 13.16 -9.21 -6.82
CA THR A 280 14.43 -9.28 -7.53
C THR A 280 14.25 -8.87 -8.98
N TYR A 281 15.22 -8.18 -9.53
CA TYR A 281 15.24 -7.77 -10.92
C TYR A 281 16.67 -7.67 -11.42
N TYR A 282 16.92 -8.20 -12.59
CA TYR A 282 18.19 -8.10 -13.27
C TYR A 282 17.98 -7.76 -14.74
N ILE A 283 18.79 -6.84 -15.26
CA ILE A 283 18.82 -6.46 -16.67
C ILE A 283 20.25 -6.41 -17.19
N GLN A 284 20.47 -6.98 -18.35
CA GLN A 284 21.70 -6.76 -19.13
C GLN A 284 21.49 -5.50 -19.97
N ASP A 285 21.80 -4.33 -19.38
CA ASP A 285 21.53 -3.03 -19.97
C ASP A 285 22.58 -2.64 -21.01
N GLN A 286 22.15 -2.52 -22.25
CA GLN A 286 23.05 -2.18 -23.37
C GLN A 286 23.40 -0.68 -23.42
N ASN A 287 22.58 0.19 -22.79
CA ASN A 287 22.77 1.65 -22.79
C ASN A 287 22.47 2.27 -21.42
N PRO A 288 23.26 1.95 -20.37
CA PRO A 288 22.95 2.37 -18.98
C PRO A 288 22.94 3.89 -18.77
N LEU A 289 23.62 4.65 -19.63
CA LEU A 289 23.73 6.11 -19.55
C LEU A 289 22.90 6.85 -20.60
N ILE A 290 21.91 6.21 -21.21
CA ILE A 290 21.00 6.90 -22.14
C ILE A 290 20.36 8.11 -21.44
N ASN A 291 20.39 9.28 -22.09
CA ASN A 291 19.92 10.56 -21.54
C ASN A 291 20.75 11.11 -20.35
N ARG A 292 21.96 10.57 -20.07
CA ARG A 292 22.86 11.02 -18.99
C ARG A 292 24.27 11.32 -19.53
N THR A 293 24.37 12.31 -20.37
CA THR A 293 25.65 12.67 -21.06
C THR A 293 26.70 13.23 -20.10
N SER A 294 26.29 13.75 -18.94
CA SER A 294 27.18 14.29 -17.90
C SER A 294 27.80 13.23 -17.00
N VAL A 295 27.28 11.98 -17.00
CA VAL A 295 27.80 10.90 -16.17
C VAL A 295 28.98 10.23 -16.88
N PRO A 296 30.14 10.06 -16.22
CA PRO A 296 31.31 9.41 -16.82
C PRO A 296 31.00 7.99 -17.29
N ARG A 297 31.52 7.63 -18.46
CA ARG A 297 31.39 6.27 -18.98
C ARG A 297 32.11 5.27 -18.05
N GLY A 298 31.47 4.14 -17.80
CA GLY A 298 31.98 3.10 -16.92
C GLY A 298 31.59 3.22 -15.44
N LEU A 299 30.99 4.33 -15.04
CA LEU A 299 30.47 4.48 -13.68
C LEU A 299 29.27 3.56 -13.42
N VAL A 300 28.48 3.27 -14.45
CA VAL A 300 27.33 2.38 -14.36
C VAL A 300 27.60 1.12 -15.16
N SER A 301 27.53 -0.04 -14.51
CA SER A 301 27.70 -1.36 -15.15
C SER A 301 26.56 -1.66 -16.12
N THR A 302 26.82 -2.53 -17.09
CA THR A 302 25.79 -3.08 -17.98
C THR A 302 24.92 -4.14 -17.28
N GLY A 303 25.46 -4.87 -16.29
CA GLY A 303 24.69 -5.77 -15.44
C GLY A 303 24.06 -4.98 -14.29
N ARG A 304 22.77 -4.66 -14.42
CA ARG A 304 22.07 -3.83 -13.42
C ARG A 304 21.02 -4.64 -12.68
N TYR A 305 20.90 -4.41 -11.38
CA TYR A 305 19.99 -5.20 -10.57
C TYR A 305 19.40 -4.42 -9.40
N ARG A 306 18.29 -4.97 -8.92
CA ARG A 306 17.61 -4.63 -7.66
C ARG A 306 17.31 -5.91 -6.91
N VAL A 307 17.56 -5.91 -5.60
CA VAL A 307 17.10 -6.94 -4.66
C VAL A 307 16.50 -6.22 -3.47
N SER A 308 15.21 -6.43 -3.21
CA SER A 308 14.49 -5.83 -2.07
C SER A 308 13.85 -6.93 -1.24
N LEU A 309 13.96 -6.82 0.06
CA LEU A 309 13.29 -7.67 1.04
C LEU A 309 12.56 -6.80 2.04
N GLU A 310 11.25 -6.98 2.12
CA GLU A 310 10.39 -6.42 3.13
C GLU A 310 9.81 -7.57 3.95
N ASP A 311 9.87 -7.49 5.27
CA ASP A 311 9.34 -8.52 6.17
C ASP A 311 8.72 -7.89 7.40
N LYS A 312 7.60 -8.43 7.85
CA LYS A 312 7.02 -8.15 9.15
C LYS A 312 6.69 -9.46 9.85
N THR A 313 7.44 -9.78 10.87
CA THR A 313 7.25 -10.97 11.73
C THR A 313 6.60 -10.56 13.05
N ASN A 314 5.42 -11.06 13.34
CA ASN A 314 4.79 -10.93 14.65
C ASN A 314 5.16 -12.14 15.52
N PHE A 315 5.92 -11.93 16.59
CA PHE A 315 6.30 -12.99 17.55
C PHE A 315 5.18 -13.24 18.56
N THR A 316 4.57 -12.14 19.02
CA THR A 316 3.42 -12.09 19.91
C THR A 316 2.50 -10.96 19.48
N ASP A 317 1.38 -10.75 20.14
CA ASP A 317 0.45 -9.67 19.85
C ASP A 317 1.08 -8.27 20.09
N ASP A 318 2.11 -8.21 20.93
CA ASP A 318 2.78 -6.98 21.37
C ASP A 318 4.25 -6.87 20.91
N VAL A 319 4.84 -7.94 20.34
CA VAL A 319 6.24 -7.95 19.86
C VAL A 319 6.32 -8.33 18.39
N TYR A 320 6.91 -7.44 17.60
CA TYR A 320 7.12 -7.69 16.19
C TYR A 320 8.49 -7.22 15.71
N ALA A 321 8.97 -7.80 14.62
CA ALA A 321 10.13 -7.35 13.88
C ALA A 321 9.74 -6.84 12.49
N ILE A 322 10.50 -5.88 11.98
CA ILE A 322 10.43 -5.40 10.61
C ILE A 322 11.82 -5.48 9.99
N VAL A 323 11.89 -6.00 8.79
CA VAL A 323 13.06 -5.93 7.92
C VAL A 323 12.64 -5.21 6.65
N ASP A 324 13.38 -4.19 6.27
CA ASP A 324 13.25 -3.50 4.99
C ASP A 324 14.64 -3.23 4.47
N THR A 325 14.98 -3.79 3.34
CA THR A 325 16.30 -3.60 2.74
C THR A 325 16.23 -3.68 1.22
N THR A 326 16.94 -2.75 0.57
CA THR A 326 17.02 -2.72 -0.89
C THR A 326 18.47 -2.51 -1.33
N LYS A 327 19.02 -3.51 -2.04
CA LYS A 327 20.32 -3.40 -2.74
C LYS A 327 20.10 -3.09 -4.20
N LEU A 328 20.78 -2.05 -4.68
CA LEU A 328 20.79 -1.60 -6.05
C LEU A 328 22.21 -1.76 -6.64
N SER A 329 22.30 -1.94 -7.94
CA SER A 329 23.59 -1.95 -8.64
C SER A 329 24.20 -0.55 -8.82
N ASP A 330 23.36 0.47 -8.91
CA ASP A 330 23.71 1.86 -9.17
C ASP A 330 22.56 2.81 -8.80
N PRO A 331 22.80 4.13 -8.65
CA PRO A 331 21.79 5.09 -8.19
C PRO A 331 20.64 5.33 -9.18
N PHE A 332 20.76 4.85 -10.42
CA PHE A 332 19.78 5.14 -11.47
C PHE A 332 18.81 3.99 -11.77
N VAL A 333 18.99 2.81 -11.18
CA VAL A 333 18.12 1.63 -11.43
C VAL A 333 16.66 1.95 -11.16
N MET A 334 16.39 2.59 -10.01
CA MET A 334 15.02 2.96 -9.64
C MET A 334 14.42 3.95 -10.63
N GLN A 335 15.14 4.99 -10.97
CA GLN A 335 14.70 6.00 -11.92
C GLN A 335 14.45 5.44 -13.32
N ASP A 336 15.28 4.48 -13.78
CA ASP A 336 15.22 3.93 -15.14
C ASP A 336 14.13 2.88 -15.32
N PHE A 337 13.83 2.07 -14.29
CA PHE A 337 12.98 0.90 -14.40
C PHE A 337 11.81 0.87 -13.41
N TYR A 338 11.85 1.69 -12.33
CA TYR A 338 10.86 1.73 -11.25
C TYR A 338 10.46 3.17 -10.92
N GLN A 339 10.08 3.93 -11.91
CA GLN A 339 9.89 5.37 -11.80
C GLN A 339 8.78 5.77 -10.81
N GLY A 340 7.73 4.95 -10.66
CA GLY A 340 6.69 5.16 -9.67
C GLY A 340 7.22 5.03 -8.24
N GLU A 341 7.95 3.96 -7.94
CA GLU A 341 8.58 3.76 -6.64
C GLU A 341 9.66 4.84 -6.38
N PHE A 342 10.45 5.18 -7.40
CA PHE A 342 11.48 6.25 -7.31
C PHE A 342 10.90 7.61 -6.93
N ARG A 343 9.70 7.95 -7.39
CA ARG A 343 9.06 9.24 -7.04
C ARG A 343 8.60 9.29 -5.59
N ILE A 344 8.33 8.13 -4.98
CA ILE A 344 7.89 8.01 -3.60
C ILE A 344 9.11 7.92 -2.68
N ASP A 345 10.06 7.07 -3.06
CA ASP A 345 11.28 6.81 -2.29
C ASP A 345 12.49 6.70 -3.24
N PRO A 346 13.17 7.83 -3.53
CA PRO A 346 14.34 7.85 -4.41
C PRO A 346 15.59 7.21 -3.79
N VAL A 347 15.66 7.11 -2.45
CA VAL A 347 16.80 6.59 -1.70
C VAL A 347 16.29 5.56 -0.69
N PRO A 348 16.08 4.30 -1.14
CA PRO A 348 15.55 3.29 -0.25
C PRO A 348 16.46 3.00 0.93
N ASP A 349 15.86 2.99 2.11
CA ASP A 349 16.51 2.68 3.38
C ASP A 349 16.83 1.17 3.50
N SER A 350 17.71 0.84 4.48
CA SER A 350 17.89 -0.53 4.93
C SER A 350 17.85 -0.57 6.44
N VAL A 351 16.82 -1.22 6.97
CA VAL A 351 16.51 -1.24 8.40
C VAL A 351 16.08 -2.62 8.86
N VAL A 352 16.55 -3.00 10.04
CA VAL A 352 16.03 -4.11 10.84
C VAL A 352 15.60 -3.54 12.17
N SER A 353 14.38 -3.80 12.57
CA SER A 353 13.87 -3.32 13.85
C SER A 353 13.07 -4.38 14.58
N VAL A 354 13.13 -4.35 15.90
CA VAL A 354 12.27 -5.12 16.80
C VAL A 354 11.58 -4.15 17.74
N ALA A 355 10.27 -4.24 17.81
CA ALA A 355 9.49 -3.38 18.68
C ALA A 355 8.59 -4.20 19.61
N LYS A 356 8.54 -3.78 20.86
CA LYS A 356 7.54 -4.20 21.83
C LYS A 356 6.61 -3.04 22.14
N THR A 357 5.32 -3.24 21.97
CA THR A 357 4.29 -2.23 22.21
C THR A 357 3.44 -2.60 23.42
N ASP A 358 3.33 -1.67 24.36
CA ASP A 358 2.49 -1.76 25.55
C ASP A 358 1.56 -0.56 25.58
N PRO A 359 0.41 -0.57 26.27
CA PRO A 359 -0.43 0.61 26.44
C PRO A 359 0.31 1.84 27.00
N PHE A 360 1.35 1.65 27.80
CA PHE A 360 2.08 2.71 28.48
C PHE A 360 3.43 3.04 27.83
N TYR A 361 4.04 2.12 27.10
CA TYR A 361 5.34 2.33 26.48
C TYR A 361 5.50 1.58 25.15
N THR A 362 6.50 2.01 24.39
CA THR A 362 7.03 1.27 23.24
C THR A 362 8.54 1.17 23.40
N LEU A 363 9.07 -0.04 23.36
CA LEU A 363 10.51 -0.29 23.32
C LEU A 363 10.89 -0.73 21.93
N THR A 364 11.79 0.01 21.28
CA THR A 364 12.23 -0.28 19.91
C THR A 364 13.75 -0.42 19.88
N ALA A 365 14.23 -1.48 19.24
CA ALA A 365 15.62 -1.63 18.87
C ALA A 365 15.73 -1.60 17.34
N ILE A 366 16.60 -0.76 16.79
CA ILE A 366 16.75 -0.51 15.36
C ILE A 366 18.22 -0.69 14.99
N ALA A 367 18.47 -1.41 13.91
CA ALA A 367 19.71 -1.35 13.17
C ALA A 367 19.41 -0.78 11.77
N ARG A 368 19.90 0.42 11.48
CA ARG A 368 19.82 1.08 10.18
C ARG A 368 21.21 1.11 9.60
N PHE A 369 21.40 0.54 8.43
CA PHE A 369 22.71 0.35 7.83
C PHE A 369 22.72 0.69 6.34
N ARG A 370 23.86 1.18 5.85
CA ARG A 370 24.04 1.57 4.45
C ARG A 370 24.37 0.36 3.58
N VAL A 371 23.44 -0.03 2.72
CA VAL A 371 23.64 -1.10 1.76
C VAL A 371 24.19 -0.57 0.43
N ASN A 372 23.80 0.65 0.03
CA ASN A 372 24.15 1.28 -1.23
C ASN A 372 25.16 2.42 -0.99
N GLU A 373 26.41 2.18 -1.31
CA GLU A 373 27.54 3.10 -1.02
C GLU A 373 27.49 4.43 -1.80
N PHE A 374 26.73 4.49 -2.88
CA PHE A 374 26.50 5.70 -3.67
C PHE A 374 25.42 6.61 -3.10
N PHE A 375 24.78 6.25 -2.01
CA PHE A 375 23.87 7.10 -1.25
C PHE A 375 24.49 7.53 0.08
N GLU A 376 24.20 8.76 0.47
CA GLU A 376 24.48 9.26 1.81
C GLU A 376 23.46 8.69 2.80
N GLN A 377 23.93 8.26 3.97
CA GLN A 377 23.05 7.71 5.02
C GLN A 377 23.62 7.92 6.41
N THR A 378 22.72 8.19 7.38
CA THR A 378 23.04 8.08 8.80
C THR A 378 22.70 6.65 9.24
N GLU A 379 23.73 5.88 9.57
CA GLU A 379 23.58 4.55 10.17
C GLU A 379 23.31 4.67 11.67
N ARG A 380 22.59 3.72 12.22
CA ARG A 380 22.25 3.56 13.64
C ARG A 380 22.51 2.12 14.03
N LEU A 381 23.62 1.83 14.72
CA LEU A 381 24.17 0.49 14.83
C LEU A 381 24.59 0.09 16.27
N PRO A 382 23.66 -0.20 17.17
CA PRO A 382 22.19 -0.08 17.11
C PRO A 382 21.68 1.26 17.67
N GLU A 383 20.38 1.50 17.52
CA GLU A 383 19.64 2.46 18.33
C GLU A 383 18.58 1.72 19.14
N VAL A 384 18.52 1.98 20.44
CA VAL A 384 17.47 1.44 21.32
C VAL A 384 16.74 2.61 21.96
N VAL A 385 15.42 2.66 21.79
CA VAL A 385 14.57 3.75 22.28
C VAL A 385 13.43 3.18 23.10
N LEU A 386 13.27 3.70 24.30
CA LEU A 386 12.10 3.54 25.16
C LEU A 386 11.25 4.80 25.06
N ASP A 387 10.10 4.71 24.43
CA ASP A 387 9.09 5.76 24.34
C ASP A 387 7.99 5.50 25.37
N ILE A 388 7.82 6.40 26.32
CA ILE A 388 6.78 6.35 27.36
C ILE A 388 5.62 7.22 26.90
N LYS A 389 4.52 6.56 26.58
CA LYS A 389 3.30 7.22 26.09
C LYS A 389 2.68 8.08 27.18
N ARG A 390 2.03 9.17 26.76
CA ARG A 390 1.34 10.07 27.69
C ARG A 390 0.32 9.35 28.54
N HIS A 391 0.52 9.35 29.84
CA HIS A 391 -0.39 8.73 30.81
C HIS A 391 -0.51 9.58 32.08
N ALA A 392 -1.62 9.43 32.80
CA ALA A 392 -1.85 10.15 34.02
C ALA A 392 -0.93 9.67 35.16
N LEU A 393 -0.21 10.59 35.80
CA LEU A 393 0.61 10.28 36.96
C LEU A 393 -0.29 10.00 38.18
N PHE A 394 -0.11 8.82 38.77
CA PHE A 394 -0.83 8.37 39.98
C PHE A 394 -2.38 8.51 39.87
N GLY A 395 -2.93 8.46 38.65
CA GLY A 395 -4.35 8.69 38.42
C GLY A 395 -4.82 10.13 38.62
N GLY A 396 -3.86 11.08 38.73
CA GLY A 396 -4.11 12.51 38.90
C GLY A 396 -4.30 13.27 37.60
N PRO A 397 -4.44 14.59 37.64
CA PRO A 397 -4.67 15.42 36.46
C PRO A 397 -3.40 15.78 35.70
N ILE A 398 -2.22 15.39 36.19
CA ILE A 398 -0.93 15.61 35.53
C ILE A 398 -0.59 14.40 34.69
N PHE A 399 -0.27 14.63 33.44
CA PHE A 399 0.16 13.61 32.51
C PHE A 399 1.68 13.69 32.31
N TYR A 400 2.29 12.54 32.20
CA TYR A 400 3.71 12.38 31.91
C TYR A 400 3.90 11.66 30.57
N GLU A 401 4.88 12.10 29.81
CA GLU A 401 5.41 11.42 28.63
C GLU A 401 6.94 11.56 28.61
N GLY A 402 7.62 10.61 27.98
CA GLY A 402 9.08 10.65 27.93
C GLY A 402 9.64 9.73 26.86
N GLU A 403 10.88 10.00 26.47
CA GLU A 403 11.62 9.20 25.52
C GLU A 403 13.07 9.08 26.05
N THR A 404 13.63 7.88 26.02
CA THR A 404 15.02 7.64 26.39
C THR A 404 15.65 6.68 25.39
N GLY A 405 16.79 7.08 24.83
CA GLY A 405 17.47 6.29 23.81
C GLY A 405 18.99 6.30 23.92
N ILE A 406 19.58 5.24 23.39
CA ILE A 406 20.99 5.12 23.11
C ILE A 406 21.19 4.74 21.67
N ALA A 407 22.11 5.42 20.98
CA ALA A 407 22.41 5.14 19.59
C ALA A 407 23.92 5.22 19.32
N ASP A 408 24.43 4.25 18.58
CA ASP A 408 25.72 4.35 17.90
C ASP A 408 25.48 4.87 16.48
N LEU A 409 25.87 6.11 16.22
CA LEU A 409 25.53 6.88 15.03
C LEU A 409 26.75 7.03 14.12
N HIS A 410 26.58 6.69 12.84
CA HIS A 410 27.61 6.87 11.81
C HIS A 410 27.03 7.64 10.64
N ARG A 411 27.59 8.82 10.33
CA ARG A 411 27.25 9.59 9.14
C ARG A 411 28.16 9.17 8.01
N ASN A 412 27.64 8.45 7.04
CA ASN A 412 28.36 8.00 5.86
C ASN A 412 27.89 8.77 4.64
N PHE A 413 28.78 9.55 4.05
CA PHE A 413 28.52 10.27 2.81
C PHE A 413 28.63 9.33 1.61
N ALA A 414 28.03 9.72 0.48
CA ALA A 414 28.14 8.96 -0.76
C ALA A 414 29.60 8.82 -1.18
N ASP A 415 29.98 7.63 -1.63
CA ASP A 415 31.34 7.36 -2.10
C ASP A 415 31.74 8.32 -3.23
N GLY A 416 32.93 8.91 -3.12
CA GLY A 416 33.43 9.90 -4.06
C GLY A 416 32.87 11.32 -3.88
N SER A 417 32.07 11.58 -2.86
CA SER A 417 31.55 12.93 -2.53
C SER A 417 32.63 13.90 -2.08
N GLY A 418 33.75 13.38 -1.54
CA GLY A 418 34.83 14.18 -0.96
C GLY A 418 34.60 14.64 0.48
N PHE A 419 33.46 14.28 1.07
CA PHE A 419 33.16 14.55 2.48
C PHE A 419 33.72 13.44 3.39
N GLU A 420 34.13 13.83 4.60
CA GLU A 420 34.64 12.91 5.62
C GLU A 420 33.49 12.35 6.46
N ASN A 421 33.44 11.01 6.60
CA ASN A 421 32.49 10.33 7.47
C ASN A 421 32.83 10.61 8.94
N TYR A 422 31.78 10.61 9.79
CA TYR A 422 31.95 10.80 11.23
C TYR A 422 30.96 9.95 12.03
N SER A 423 31.26 9.71 13.29
CA SER A 423 30.44 8.88 14.18
C SER A 423 30.43 9.42 15.60
N THR A 424 29.43 9.03 16.38
CA THR A 424 29.36 9.28 17.83
C THR A 424 28.38 8.32 18.51
N ILE A 425 28.61 8.07 19.79
CA ILE A 425 27.59 7.49 20.66
C ILE A 425 26.74 8.63 21.22
N ARG A 426 25.42 8.55 21.05
CA ARG A 426 24.44 9.48 21.60
C ARG A 426 23.58 8.79 22.65
N LEU A 427 23.55 9.36 23.86
CA LEU A 427 22.54 9.05 24.88
C LEU A 427 21.60 10.24 24.96
N ASP A 428 20.31 9.99 24.87
CA ASP A 428 19.30 11.05 24.87
C ASP A 428 18.14 10.68 25.77
N THR A 429 17.69 11.62 26.60
CA THR A 429 16.51 11.43 27.44
C THR A 429 15.66 12.67 27.48
N PHE A 430 14.37 12.53 27.23
CA PHE A 430 13.36 13.59 27.23
C PHE A 430 12.23 13.24 28.18
N HIS A 431 11.80 14.20 28.98
CA HIS A 431 10.70 14.07 29.92
C HIS A 431 9.81 15.28 29.86
N GLN A 432 8.50 15.11 29.79
CA GLN A 432 7.54 16.21 29.77
C GLN A 432 6.35 15.93 30.69
N LEU A 433 5.96 16.96 31.41
CA LEU A 433 4.72 17.00 32.18
C LEU A 433 3.71 17.91 31.49
N VAL A 434 2.48 17.45 31.41
CA VAL A 434 1.38 18.18 30.78
C VAL A 434 0.19 18.18 31.73
N TYR A 435 -0.43 19.35 31.92
CA TYR A 435 -1.57 19.51 32.82
C TYR A 435 -2.80 20.06 32.08
N PRO A 436 -3.58 19.22 31.36
CA PRO A 436 -4.79 19.69 30.70
C PRO A 436 -5.88 19.98 31.72
N ASN A 437 -6.43 21.19 31.68
CA ASN A 437 -7.52 21.57 32.53
C ASN A 437 -8.52 22.47 31.79
N THR A 438 -9.78 22.41 32.20
CA THR A 438 -10.84 23.29 31.69
C THR A 438 -11.30 24.24 32.79
N TYR A 439 -11.00 25.51 32.64
CA TYR A 439 -11.39 26.56 33.55
C TYR A 439 -12.77 27.13 33.17
N PHE A 440 -13.54 27.50 34.16
CA PHE A 440 -14.88 28.10 33.99
C PHE A 440 -15.83 27.24 33.13
N GLY A 441 -15.53 25.97 32.90
CA GLY A 441 -16.33 25.07 32.06
C GLY A 441 -16.19 25.30 30.54
N TRP A 442 -15.44 26.29 30.09
CA TRP A 442 -15.31 26.62 28.65
C TRP A 442 -13.91 26.90 28.17
N LEU A 443 -12.95 27.31 29.01
CA LEU A 443 -11.58 27.64 28.64
C LEU A 443 -10.67 26.43 28.89
N SER A 444 -10.22 25.77 27.84
CA SER A 444 -9.18 24.73 27.90
C SER A 444 -7.82 25.38 27.99
N VAL A 445 -7.03 25.01 28.99
CA VAL A 445 -5.64 25.46 29.15
C VAL A 445 -4.77 24.26 29.45
N VAL A 446 -3.70 24.10 28.69
CA VAL A 446 -2.79 22.96 28.72
C VAL A 446 -1.36 23.45 28.88
N PRO A 447 -0.90 23.76 30.12
CA PRO A 447 0.51 24.03 30.37
C PRO A 447 1.33 22.74 30.25
N ARG A 448 2.57 22.93 29.81
CA ARG A 448 3.57 21.87 29.69
C ARG A 448 4.94 22.36 30.14
N VAL A 449 5.73 21.48 30.71
CA VAL A 449 7.12 21.70 31.02
C VAL A 449 7.92 20.45 30.73
N GLY A 450 9.04 20.59 30.10
CA GLY A 450 9.88 19.45 29.70
C GLY A 450 11.36 19.73 29.94
N PHE A 451 12.09 18.64 29.96
CA PHE A 451 13.53 18.61 30.14
C PHE A 451 14.10 17.52 29.21
N ARG A 452 15.20 17.86 28.55
CA ARG A 452 15.98 16.90 27.73
C ARG A 452 17.44 17.01 28.07
N GLU A 453 18.09 15.86 28.19
CA GLU A 453 19.53 15.76 28.33
C GLU A 453 20.09 14.87 27.23
N THR A 454 21.06 15.37 26.49
CA THR A 454 21.72 14.64 25.42
C THR A 454 23.24 14.62 25.67
N TYR A 455 23.79 13.40 25.72
CA TYR A 455 25.23 13.16 25.75
C TYR A 455 25.73 12.77 24.38
N TYR A 456 26.83 13.39 23.94
CA TYR A 456 27.56 13.05 22.73
C TYR A 456 28.95 12.54 23.11
N GLY A 457 29.30 11.34 22.68
CA GLY A 457 30.61 10.72 22.96
C GLY A 457 31.75 11.43 22.23
N GLU A 458 31.44 11.94 21.03
CA GLU A 458 32.37 12.76 20.24
C GLU A 458 31.63 13.98 19.69
N THR A 459 32.31 15.09 19.73
CA THR A 459 31.96 16.30 19.01
C THR A 459 33.14 16.71 18.16
N ARG A 460 32.91 17.48 17.14
CA ARG A 460 34.00 18.05 16.34
C ARG A 460 33.79 19.54 16.27
N ASP A 461 34.85 20.29 16.46
CA ASP A 461 34.84 21.71 16.16
C ASP A 461 34.70 21.86 14.64
N LEU A 462 33.47 21.99 14.20
CA LEU A 462 33.13 22.17 12.79
C LEU A 462 33.64 23.52 12.27
N GLY A 463 34.12 24.39 13.21
CA GLY A 463 34.52 25.74 12.90
C GLY A 463 33.41 26.56 12.25
N LYS A 464 33.62 27.82 12.03
CA LYS A 464 32.68 28.67 11.26
C LYS A 464 32.59 28.29 9.76
N THR A 465 33.26 27.22 9.33
CA THR A 465 33.50 26.90 7.92
C THR A 465 32.58 25.82 7.34
N LEU A 466 31.80 25.13 8.16
CA LEU A 466 30.84 24.13 7.64
C LEU A 466 29.50 24.72 7.20
N PHE A 467 29.19 25.93 7.66
CA PHE A 467 27.92 26.58 7.36
C PHE A 467 28.16 28.04 6.98
N THR A 468 27.85 28.40 5.74
CA THR A 468 27.83 29.81 5.34
C THR A 468 26.62 30.50 5.96
N PRO A 469 26.79 31.66 6.63
CA PRO A 469 25.65 32.45 7.06
C PRO A 469 24.74 32.76 5.86
N SER A 470 23.46 32.51 5.99
CA SER A 470 22.49 32.88 4.97
C SER A 470 22.11 34.35 5.14
N ASP A 471 22.18 35.15 4.07
CA ASP A 471 21.58 36.48 4.02
C ASP A 471 20.04 36.44 4.03
N ASN A 472 19.45 35.26 3.79
CA ASN A 472 18.03 35.06 3.85
C ASN A 472 17.60 34.73 5.30
N PRO A 473 16.79 35.58 5.97
CA PRO A 473 16.39 35.39 7.36
C PRO A 473 15.51 34.13 7.57
N LEU A 474 14.97 33.54 6.51
CA LEU A 474 14.16 32.33 6.58
C LEU A 474 14.98 31.02 6.52
N VAL A 475 16.29 31.14 6.23
CA VAL A 475 17.19 29.98 6.15
C VAL A 475 18.11 29.96 7.36
N PRO A 476 17.98 29.00 8.26
CA PRO A 476 18.88 28.83 9.37
C PRO A 476 20.32 28.60 8.91
N ASP A 477 21.29 29.30 9.51
CA ASP A 477 22.70 29.24 9.10
C ASP A 477 23.28 27.81 9.11
N PHE A 478 22.82 26.98 10.02
CA PHE A 478 23.30 25.60 10.15
C PHE A 478 22.74 24.61 9.10
N LEU A 479 21.82 25.07 8.25
CA LEU A 479 21.25 24.22 7.16
C LEU A 479 22.01 24.33 5.85
N LEU A 480 22.88 25.30 5.71
CA LEU A 480 23.63 25.52 4.48
C LEU A 480 25.05 24.92 4.64
N PRO A 481 25.35 23.76 4.02
CA PRO A 481 26.72 23.27 4.01
C PRO A 481 27.60 24.25 3.26
N ASP A 482 28.74 24.58 3.83
CA ASP A 482 29.75 25.34 3.12
C ASP A 482 30.37 24.46 2.01
N PRO A 483 30.19 24.79 0.75
CA PRO A 483 30.75 23.99 -0.34
C PRO A 483 32.29 24.00 -0.38
N THR A 484 32.92 24.87 0.40
CA THR A 484 34.37 24.94 0.52
C THR A 484 34.94 24.20 1.73
N ALA A 485 34.09 23.60 2.56
CA ALA A 485 34.45 22.97 3.82
C ALA A 485 35.06 21.54 3.67
N ALA A 486 35.90 21.32 2.70
CA ALA A 486 36.74 20.11 2.62
C ALA A 486 37.89 20.09 3.63
N LYS A 487 37.78 20.77 4.77
CA LYS A 487 38.84 20.81 5.78
C LYS A 487 38.66 19.73 6.84
N PRO A 488 39.74 19.11 7.32
CA PRO A 488 39.66 18.11 8.38
C PRO A 488 39.03 18.73 9.65
N ILE A 489 38.03 18.03 10.15
CA ILE A 489 37.26 18.38 11.34
C ILE A 489 38.10 18.02 12.55
N LYS A 490 38.32 18.97 13.51
CA LYS A 490 39.04 18.69 14.76
C LYS A 490 38.13 17.96 15.74
N ASP A 491 38.65 16.93 16.39
CA ASP A 491 37.93 16.22 17.44
C ASP A 491 37.74 17.16 18.66
N GLY A 492 36.48 17.35 19.09
CA GLY A 492 36.10 18.22 20.19
C GLY A 492 35.88 17.51 21.52
N GLY A 493 35.95 16.16 21.53
CA GLY A 493 35.71 15.33 22.72
C GLY A 493 34.23 15.18 23.06
N SER A 494 33.95 14.54 24.21
CA SER A 494 32.58 14.32 24.68
C SER A 494 31.95 15.56 25.30
N THR A 495 30.64 15.70 25.19
CA THR A 495 29.89 16.81 25.75
C THR A 495 28.48 16.46 26.15
N TYR A 496 27.87 17.33 26.96
CA TYR A 496 26.46 17.25 27.31
C TYR A 496 25.73 18.50 26.83
N ARG A 497 24.48 18.33 26.42
CA ARG A 497 23.57 19.43 26.12
C ARG A 497 22.27 19.25 26.88
N THR A 498 21.88 20.25 27.63
CA THR A 498 20.65 20.31 28.40
C THR A 498 19.68 21.23 27.69
N VAL A 499 18.43 20.76 27.48
CA VAL A 499 17.34 21.56 26.92
C VAL A 499 16.19 21.60 27.92
N VAL A 500 15.71 22.79 28.25
CA VAL A 500 14.51 22.97 29.06
C VAL A 500 13.45 23.63 28.18
N ASN A 501 12.22 23.09 28.21
CA ASN A 501 11.10 23.69 27.49
C ASN A 501 9.92 23.93 28.40
N ALA A 502 9.22 25.02 28.16
CA ALA A 502 7.96 25.36 28.81
C ALA A 502 6.97 25.91 27.77
N GLY A 503 5.70 25.63 27.95
CA GLY A 503 4.71 26.14 27.04
C GLY A 503 3.31 26.06 27.61
N VAL A 504 2.39 26.75 26.95
CA VAL A 504 0.97 26.72 27.29
C VAL A 504 0.12 26.83 26.02
N GLU A 505 -0.78 25.89 25.86
CA GLU A 505 -1.85 26.00 24.87
C GLU A 505 -3.15 26.41 25.56
N ALA A 506 -3.87 27.35 24.95
CA ALA A 506 -5.20 27.72 25.42
C ALA A 506 -6.17 27.83 24.24
N SER A 507 -7.40 27.36 24.45
CA SER A 507 -8.45 27.45 23.43
C SER A 507 -9.83 27.40 24.04
N PHE A 508 -10.82 27.94 23.32
CA PHE A 508 -12.23 27.80 23.68
C PHE A 508 -13.09 27.70 22.43
N LYS A 509 -14.30 27.16 22.59
CA LYS A 509 -15.24 26.99 21.49
C LYS A 509 -16.49 27.82 21.71
N MET A 510 -16.91 28.52 20.66
CA MET A 510 -18.23 29.17 20.56
C MET A 510 -18.99 28.58 19.40
N SER A 511 -20.27 28.40 19.50
CA SER A 511 -21.11 27.92 18.40
C SER A 511 -22.40 28.70 18.28
N ARG A 512 -22.86 28.83 17.04
CA ARG A 512 -24.20 29.38 16.72
C ARG A 512 -24.85 28.49 15.67
N GLU A 513 -26.14 28.30 15.79
CA GLU A 513 -26.94 27.49 14.87
C GLU A 513 -27.98 28.36 14.17
N TRP A 514 -28.21 28.07 12.89
CA TRP A 514 -29.25 28.65 12.04
C TRP A 514 -30.01 27.49 11.40
N GLU A 515 -31.13 27.14 12.00
CA GLU A 515 -31.95 26.00 11.58
C GLU A 515 -32.62 26.25 10.21
N ASP A 516 -32.97 27.51 9.92
CA ASP A 516 -33.61 27.91 8.67
C ASP A 516 -32.63 28.08 7.46
N ALA A 517 -31.36 27.89 7.68
CA ALA A 517 -30.37 28.01 6.61
C ALA A 517 -30.44 26.81 5.64
N GLN A 518 -31.21 26.96 4.58
CA GLN A 518 -31.42 25.92 3.57
C GLN A 518 -31.01 26.39 2.17
N SER A 519 -30.26 25.56 1.46
CA SER A 519 -29.88 25.82 0.07
C SER A 519 -29.54 24.51 -0.64
N ARG A 520 -30.34 24.15 -1.64
CA ARG A 520 -30.04 22.99 -2.51
C ARG A 520 -28.75 23.19 -3.33
N PHE A 521 -28.51 24.42 -3.78
CA PHE A 521 -27.30 24.74 -4.58
C PHE A 521 -26.02 24.62 -3.76
N LEU A 522 -26.05 24.99 -2.49
CA LEU A 522 -24.92 24.91 -1.57
C LEU A 522 -24.93 23.64 -0.71
N GLY A 523 -25.92 22.76 -0.87
CA GLY A 523 -26.05 21.53 -0.11
C GLY A 523 -26.21 21.78 1.41
N LEU A 524 -26.97 22.82 1.78
CA LEU A 524 -27.23 23.20 3.16
C LEU A 524 -28.63 22.75 3.61
N ASP A 525 -28.69 22.13 4.78
CA ASP A 525 -29.89 21.82 5.53
C ASP A 525 -29.64 22.08 7.02
N GLY A 526 -29.90 23.31 7.44
CA GLY A 526 -29.41 23.88 8.68
C GLY A 526 -27.92 24.19 8.63
N LEU A 527 -27.47 25.15 9.42
CA LEU A 527 -26.06 25.55 9.51
C LEU A 527 -25.66 25.74 10.97
N ARG A 528 -24.54 25.09 11.34
CA ARG A 528 -23.90 25.31 12.64
C ARG A 528 -22.49 25.85 12.40
N HIS A 529 -22.20 27.02 12.95
CA HIS A 529 -20.86 27.60 12.94
C HIS A 529 -20.20 27.40 14.30
N ILE A 530 -19.02 26.78 14.31
CA ILE A 530 -18.17 26.62 15.48
C ILE A 530 -16.91 27.44 15.23
N ILE A 531 -16.62 28.38 16.12
CA ILE A 531 -15.39 29.16 16.14
C ILE A 531 -14.56 28.71 17.34
N GLN A 532 -13.30 28.37 17.10
CA GLN A 532 -12.35 27.99 18.14
C GLN A 532 -11.08 28.85 18.00
N PRO A 533 -11.00 30.03 18.67
CA PRO A 533 -9.74 30.71 18.86
C PRO A 533 -8.81 29.82 19.69
N PHE A 534 -7.52 29.82 19.33
CA PHE A 534 -6.50 29.11 20.07
C PHE A 534 -5.21 29.90 20.09
N THR A 535 -4.42 29.65 21.10
CA THR A 535 -3.09 30.19 21.25
C THR A 535 -2.17 29.13 21.82
N ASN A 536 -0.91 29.14 21.42
CA ASN A 536 0.12 28.24 21.92
C ASN A 536 1.42 29.02 22.07
N PHE A 537 1.92 29.12 23.28
CA PHE A 537 3.20 29.74 23.60
C PHE A 537 4.23 28.66 23.88
N SER A 538 5.40 28.76 23.33
CA SER A 538 6.51 27.83 23.53
C SER A 538 7.82 28.61 23.78
N TRP A 539 8.49 28.22 24.84
CA TRP A 539 9.81 28.67 25.20
C TRP A 539 10.74 27.48 25.33
N VAL A 540 11.90 27.56 24.69
CA VAL A 540 12.93 26.53 24.71
C VAL A 540 14.26 27.27 25.01
N SER A 541 15.00 26.74 25.96
CA SER A 541 16.35 27.20 26.30
C SER A 541 17.27 26.00 26.33
N GLU A 542 18.42 26.14 25.69
CA GLU A 542 19.48 25.16 25.74
C GLU A 542 20.67 25.67 26.53
N SER A 543 21.45 24.74 27.06
CA SER A 543 22.73 24.99 27.72
C SER A 543 23.70 23.90 27.27
N GLY A 544 24.88 24.31 26.85
CA GLY A 544 25.91 23.46 26.29
C GLY A 544 26.33 23.94 24.90
N PRO A 545 26.79 23.05 24.02
CA PRO A 545 27.24 23.42 22.68
C PRO A 545 26.07 23.83 21.78
N ASP A 546 26.28 24.88 20.99
CA ASP A 546 25.35 25.25 19.91
C ASP A 546 25.19 24.12 18.91
N PRO A 547 24.06 24.07 18.16
CA PRO A 547 23.88 23.08 17.08
C PRO A 547 25.03 23.04 16.07
N LYS A 548 25.74 24.15 15.87
CA LYS A 548 26.92 24.26 15.00
C LYS A 548 28.15 23.49 15.50
N GLU A 549 28.21 23.24 16.80
CA GLU A 549 29.32 22.54 17.47
C GLU A 549 29.06 21.08 17.65
N ILE A 550 27.83 20.60 17.30
CA ILE A 550 27.41 19.23 17.39
C ILE A 550 27.41 18.58 16.00
N LEU A 551 27.91 17.37 15.91
CA LEU A 551 27.81 16.54 14.71
C LEU A 551 26.33 16.27 14.39
N GLN A 552 25.93 16.54 13.14
CA GLN A 552 24.55 16.44 12.70
C GLN A 552 24.26 15.05 12.13
N PHE A 553 23.54 14.22 12.86
CA PHE A 553 23.09 12.90 12.45
C PHE A 553 21.62 12.88 12.07
N ASP A 554 20.81 13.67 12.76
CA ASP A 554 19.41 13.85 12.43
C ASP A 554 19.30 14.96 11.39
N ARG A 555 18.97 14.59 10.16
CA ARG A 555 18.86 15.55 9.08
C ARG A 555 17.65 16.46 9.29
N PHE A 556 17.90 17.75 9.29
CA PHE A 556 16.85 18.74 9.15
C PHE A 556 16.38 18.75 7.68
N GLU A 557 15.16 18.27 7.43
CA GLU A 557 14.60 18.33 6.08
C GLU A 557 13.89 19.67 5.85
N PRO A 558 14.20 20.37 4.75
CA PRO A 558 13.47 21.55 4.36
C PRO A 558 11.98 21.25 4.20
N SER A 559 11.15 22.08 4.79
CA SER A 559 9.69 21.95 4.72
C SER A 559 9.04 23.32 4.55
N THR A 560 7.97 23.36 3.77
CA THR A 560 7.11 24.54 3.66
C THR A 560 6.08 24.60 4.79
N GLN A 561 5.96 23.55 5.61
CA GLN A 561 5.04 23.53 6.75
C GLN A 561 5.64 24.22 7.96
N LEU A 562 4.82 25.02 8.68
CA LEU A 562 5.24 25.56 9.97
C LEU A 562 5.44 24.41 10.96
N ARG A 563 6.54 24.49 11.71
CA ARG A 563 6.89 23.47 12.69
C ARG A 563 5.86 23.39 13.83
N PRO A 564 5.60 22.19 14.38
CA PRO A 564 5.02 22.07 15.68
C PRO A 564 5.92 22.77 16.73
N ILE A 565 5.33 23.57 17.59
CA ILE A 565 6.07 24.27 18.65
C ILE A 565 5.96 23.58 20.01
N ASP A 566 5.25 22.46 20.07
CA ASP A 566 5.02 21.67 21.28
C ASP A 566 6.19 20.74 21.63
N PHE A 567 6.94 20.34 20.64
CA PHE A 567 8.04 19.37 20.74
C PHE A 567 9.31 19.95 20.12
N PRO A 568 10.31 20.34 20.93
CA PRO A 568 11.57 20.90 20.40
C PRO A 568 12.28 20.00 19.38
N GLN A 569 12.22 18.70 19.60
CA GLN A 569 12.90 17.67 18.79
C GLN A 569 12.12 17.19 17.57
N PHE A 570 11.03 17.82 17.19
CA PHE A 570 10.08 17.27 16.20
C PHE A 570 10.73 16.73 14.92
N THR A 571 11.76 17.40 14.41
CA THR A 571 12.44 16.96 13.18
C THR A 571 13.86 16.48 13.44
N SER A 572 14.50 16.91 14.51
CA SER A 572 15.92 16.67 14.72
C SER A 572 16.32 16.98 16.17
N ILE A 573 16.99 16.04 16.81
CA ILE A 573 17.53 16.25 18.16
C ILE A 573 18.75 17.15 18.09
N ASP A 574 19.67 16.90 17.15
CA ASP A 574 20.98 17.55 17.08
C ASP A 574 20.88 19.03 16.76
N SER A 575 19.81 19.47 16.10
CA SER A 575 19.58 20.86 15.71
C SER A 575 18.60 21.61 16.62
N ILE A 576 18.26 21.09 17.80
CA ILE A 576 17.46 21.84 18.77
C ILE A 576 18.29 23.07 19.22
N ASP A 577 17.65 24.22 19.16
CA ASP A 577 18.23 25.52 19.52
C ASP A 577 17.24 26.27 20.43
N HIS A 578 17.65 27.38 21.02
CA HIS A 578 16.75 28.20 21.81
C HIS A 578 15.67 28.83 20.93
N TRP A 579 14.47 28.95 21.42
CA TRP A 579 13.41 29.76 20.80
C TRP A 579 12.39 30.26 21.79
N THR A 580 11.72 31.36 21.42
CA THR A 580 10.54 31.87 22.09
C THR A 580 9.50 32.24 21.02
N VAL A 581 8.47 31.41 20.86
CA VAL A 581 7.48 31.57 19.81
C VAL A 581 6.07 31.56 20.40
N TRP A 582 5.23 32.44 19.88
CA TRP A 582 3.83 32.52 20.26
C TRP A 582 2.93 32.35 19.04
N ARG A 583 2.28 31.19 18.90
CA ARG A 583 1.30 30.90 17.86
C ARG A 583 -0.07 31.37 18.26
N VAL A 584 -0.72 32.15 17.39
CA VAL A 584 -2.11 32.61 17.56
C VAL A 584 -2.90 32.23 16.33
N GLY A 585 -4.10 31.68 16.56
CA GLY A 585 -4.92 31.22 15.45
C GLY A 585 -6.39 31.06 15.77
N VAL A 586 -7.13 30.74 14.74
CA VAL A 586 -8.57 30.47 14.83
C VAL A 586 -8.94 29.32 13.91
N ARG A 587 -9.75 28.39 14.43
CA ARG A 587 -10.39 27.33 13.65
C ARG A 587 -11.87 27.68 13.48
N ASN A 588 -12.33 27.72 12.24
CA ASN A 588 -13.72 27.92 11.89
C ASN A 588 -14.24 26.65 11.25
N ARG A 589 -15.36 26.13 11.77
CA ARG A 589 -16.03 24.97 11.20
C ARG A 589 -17.48 25.29 10.97
N LEU A 590 -17.93 25.14 9.73
CA LEU A 590 -19.33 25.19 9.36
C LEU A 590 -19.82 23.78 9.11
N GLN A 591 -20.90 23.40 9.76
CA GLN A 591 -21.51 22.07 9.68
C GLN A 591 -22.93 22.18 9.15
N THR A 592 -23.38 21.20 8.40
CA THR A 592 -24.75 21.06 7.93
C THR A 592 -25.21 19.62 8.05
N ARG A 593 -26.48 19.33 7.88
CA ARG A 593 -27.02 17.98 7.82
C ARG A 593 -27.03 17.46 6.38
N ARG A 594 -26.73 16.17 6.21
CA ARG A 594 -26.92 15.41 4.98
C ARG A 594 -27.28 13.98 5.35
N ASP A 595 -28.39 13.49 4.82
CA ASP A 595 -28.87 12.11 5.08
C ASP A 595 -28.83 11.76 6.57
N ASP A 596 -29.37 12.66 7.43
CA ASP A 596 -29.40 12.59 8.89
C ASP A 596 -28.03 12.59 9.60
N LEU A 597 -26.93 12.80 8.87
CA LEU A 597 -25.60 12.92 9.42
C LEU A 597 -25.13 14.39 9.45
N THR A 598 -24.43 14.75 10.52
CA THR A 598 -23.75 16.06 10.59
C THR A 598 -22.42 15.96 9.82
N VAL A 599 -22.28 16.77 8.78
CA VAL A 599 -21.08 16.83 7.95
C VAL A 599 -20.40 18.19 8.03
N SER A 600 -19.08 18.22 7.93
CA SER A 600 -18.33 19.47 7.78
C SER A 600 -18.52 20.01 6.38
N TRP A 601 -19.13 21.18 6.27
CA TRP A 601 -19.35 21.91 5.02
C TRP A 601 -18.14 22.79 4.67
N LEU A 602 -17.56 23.43 5.71
CA LEU A 602 -16.32 24.20 5.60
C LEU A 602 -15.50 24.05 6.88
N ASP A 603 -14.22 23.75 6.75
CA ASP A 603 -13.20 23.84 7.80
C ASP A 603 -12.15 24.83 7.36
N LEU A 604 -11.87 25.85 8.16
CA LEU A 604 -10.82 26.83 7.95
C LEU A 604 -10.00 27.00 9.22
N GLU A 605 -8.72 26.68 9.14
CA GLU A 605 -7.75 26.98 10.17
C GLU A 605 -6.81 28.08 9.67
N THR A 606 -6.65 29.14 10.48
CA THR A 606 -5.75 30.24 10.16
C THR A 606 -4.90 30.53 11.40
N TYR A 607 -3.56 30.63 11.23
CA TYR A 607 -2.66 30.98 12.31
C TYR A 607 -1.38 31.65 11.84
N VAL A 608 -0.70 32.30 12.77
CA VAL A 608 0.58 32.97 12.59
C VAL A 608 1.43 32.76 13.84
N ASP A 609 2.74 32.68 13.68
CA ASP A 609 3.70 32.66 14.75
C ASP A 609 4.28 34.05 14.95
N VAL A 610 4.35 34.51 16.20
CA VAL A 610 5.08 35.69 16.63
C VAL A 610 6.42 35.21 17.17
N ASN A 611 7.50 35.54 16.49
CA ASN A 611 8.84 35.12 16.84
C ASN A 611 9.49 36.18 17.74
N PHE A 612 9.63 35.91 19.03
CA PHE A 612 10.41 36.77 19.95
C PHE A 612 11.89 36.44 19.84
N ASP A 613 12.19 35.15 19.67
CA ASP A 613 13.50 34.61 19.41
C ASP A 613 13.32 33.27 18.69
N ASN A 614 13.78 33.15 17.45
CA ASN A 614 13.62 31.94 16.65
C ASN A 614 14.76 31.83 15.64
N PRO A 615 15.74 30.94 15.86
CA PRO A 615 16.86 30.75 14.94
C PRO A 615 16.44 30.13 13.61
N TYR A 616 15.26 29.48 13.56
CA TYR A 616 14.73 28.86 12.36
C TYR A 616 13.91 29.81 11.48
N ASP A 617 13.42 30.92 12.03
CA ASP A 617 12.71 31.98 11.33
C ASP A 617 12.98 33.31 12.03
N ARG A 618 13.88 34.10 11.47
CA ARG A 618 14.33 35.37 12.03
C ARG A 618 13.39 36.55 11.78
N THR A 619 12.27 36.29 11.07
CA THR A 619 11.24 37.32 10.89
C THR A 619 10.41 37.47 12.17
N PRO A 620 10.01 38.70 12.57
CA PRO A 620 9.16 38.93 13.75
C PRO A 620 7.81 38.14 13.68
N TYR A 621 7.30 37.94 12.47
CA TYR A 621 6.07 37.20 12.21
C TYR A 621 6.34 36.18 11.12
N SER A 622 5.88 34.94 11.33
CA SER A 622 5.89 33.94 10.30
C SER A 622 4.91 34.30 9.17
N ASN A 623 4.93 33.54 8.11
CA ASN A 623 3.83 33.56 7.15
C ASN A 623 2.47 33.30 7.84
N LEU A 624 1.42 33.95 7.33
CA LEU A 624 0.05 33.62 7.70
C LEU A 624 -0.29 32.29 7.04
N PHE A 625 -0.53 31.28 7.87
CA PHE A 625 -0.89 29.94 7.43
C PHE A 625 -2.40 29.79 7.37
N ASN A 626 -2.92 29.22 6.26
CA ASN A 626 -4.32 28.91 6.12
C ASN A 626 -4.50 27.49 5.59
N LYS A 627 -5.41 26.75 6.18
CA LYS A 627 -5.86 25.44 5.72
C LYS A 627 -7.37 25.46 5.57
N LEU A 628 -7.84 25.46 4.34
CA LEU A 628 -9.25 25.46 3.98
C LEU A 628 -9.65 24.12 3.37
N ARG A 629 -10.72 23.54 3.89
CA ARG A 629 -11.44 22.44 3.25
C ARG A 629 -12.90 22.85 3.11
N PHE A 630 -13.41 22.84 1.89
CA PHE A 630 -14.75 23.23 1.55
C PHE A 630 -15.44 22.12 0.75
N THR A 631 -16.51 21.55 1.29
CA THR A 631 -17.26 20.44 0.68
C THR A 631 -18.72 20.83 0.51
N PRO A 632 -19.05 21.75 -0.45
CA PRO A 632 -20.41 22.25 -0.60
C PRO A 632 -21.42 21.15 -0.93
N LEU A 633 -20.97 20.14 -1.66
CA LEU A 633 -21.79 19.02 -2.13
C LEU A 633 -21.04 17.70 -1.94
N PRO A 634 -21.73 16.55 -1.84
CA PRO A 634 -21.08 15.25 -1.65
C PRO A 634 -20.09 14.88 -2.77
N TRP A 635 -20.28 15.49 -3.95
CA TRP A 635 -19.50 15.23 -5.14
C TRP A 635 -18.50 16.36 -5.50
N ALA A 636 -18.36 17.39 -4.64
CA ALA A 636 -17.44 18.51 -4.88
C ALA A 636 -16.64 18.85 -3.62
N ALA A 637 -15.33 18.91 -3.74
CA ALA A 637 -14.42 19.30 -2.68
C ALA A 637 -13.38 20.30 -3.21
N LEU A 638 -13.12 21.33 -2.41
CA LEU A 638 -12.02 22.29 -2.58
C LEU A 638 -11.15 22.24 -1.35
N VAL A 639 -9.84 22.05 -1.54
CA VAL A 639 -8.84 22.12 -0.48
C VAL A 639 -7.81 23.18 -0.87
N ILE A 640 -7.55 24.12 0.03
CA ILE A 640 -6.50 25.14 -0.13
C ILE A 640 -5.62 25.13 1.11
N ASN A 641 -4.32 24.90 0.92
CA ASN A 641 -3.29 25.15 1.92
C ASN A 641 -2.44 26.32 1.43
N SER A 642 -2.30 27.36 2.26
CA SER A 642 -1.52 28.53 1.86
C SER A 642 -0.68 29.07 2.98
N GLN A 643 0.46 29.63 2.61
CA GLN A 643 1.35 30.43 3.44
C GLN A 643 1.61 31.75 2.74
N LEU A 644 1.23 32.84 3.39
CA LEU A 644 1.27 34.16 2.80
C LEU A 644 2.09 35.10 3.68
N PRO A 645 3.02 35.90 3.12
CA PRO A 645 3.81 36.90 3.86
C PRO A 645 2.94 38.13 4.14
N ALA A 646 1.89 37.99 4.99
CA ALA A 646 0.89 39.01 5.20
C ALA A 646 1.32 40.09 6.20
N LEU A 647 2.18 39.73 7.16
CA LEU A 647 2.58 40.60 8.27
C LEU A 647 4.04 41.05 8.17
N ASP A 648 4.88 40.27 7.51
CA ASP A 648 6.30 40.54 7.33
C ASP A 648 6.81 39.96 6.01
N LYS A 649 8.12 40.04 5.77
CA LYS A 649 8.77 39.37 4.64
C LYS A 649 8.69 37.85 4.77
N GLY A 650 8.46 37.18 3.68
CA GLY A 650 8.38 35.75 3.67
C GLY A 650 8.23 35.23 2.23
N PHE A 651 7.91 33.98 2.10
CA PHE A 651 7.62 33.34 0.82
C PHE A 651 6.11 33.19 0.64
N THR A 652 5.68 33.02 -0.61
CA THR A 652 4.29 32.71 -0.93
C THR A 652 4.17 31.26 -1.38
N GLU A 653 3.30 30.54 -0.70
CA GLU A 653 2.88 29.19 -1.11
C GLU A 653 1.36 29.09 -1.13
N VAL A 654 0.79 28.57 -2.23
CA VAL A 654 -0.65 28.27 -2.34
C VAL A 654 -0.81 26.95 -3.07
N ASN A 655 -1.30 25.96 -2.34
CA ASN A 655 -1.65 24.65 -2.87
C ASN A 655 -3.17 24.55 -2.92
N THR A 656 -3.73 24.46 -4.11
CA THR A 656 -5.17 24.32 -4.34
C THR A 656 -5.46 22.98 -4.99
N ASN A 657 -6.48 22.28 -4.50
CA ASN A 657 -6.98 21.06 -5.12
C ASN A 657 -8.50 21.09 -5.17
N ILE A 658 -9.05 20.94 -6.37
CA ILE A 658 -10.48 20.86 -6.65
C ILE A 658 -10.78 19.47 -7.21
N VAL A 659 -11.69 18.75 -6.59
CA VAL A 659 -12.17 17.46 -7.09
C VAL A 659 -13.69 17.54 -7.24
N VAL A 660 -14.16 17.12 -8.41
CA VAL A 660 -15.58 17.16 -8.76
C VAL A 660 -15.98 15.85 -9.42
N GLN A 661 -16.98 15.17 -8.83
CA GLN A 661 -17.56 13.93 -9.35
C GLN A 661 -19.09 14.03 -9.40
N PRO A 662 -19.65 14.83 -10.33
CA PRO A 662 -21.08 15.14 -10.34
C PRO A 662 -21.97 13.92 -10.60
N VAL A 663 -21.44 12.94 -11.29
CA VAL A 663 -22.05 11.65 -11.58
C VAL A 663 -21.00 10.54 -11.48
N ALA A 664 -21.43 9.31 -11.27
CA ALA A 664 -20.53 8.18 -11.01
C ALA A 664 -19.53 7.87 -12.15
N ASN A 665 -19.83 8.33 -13.37
CA ASN A 665 -19.01 8.08 -14.57
C ASN A 665 -18.08 9.24 -14.96
N VAL A 666 -18.09 10.37 -14.23
CA VAL A 666 -17.23 11.54 -14.50
C VAL A 666 -16.47 11.94 -13.25
N GLN A 667 -15.16 12.01 -13.32
CA GLN A 667 -14.31 12.58 -12.28
C GLN A 667 -13.37 13.62 -12.90
N LEU A 668 -13.35 14.80 -12.31
CA LEU A 668 -12.48 15.90 -12.70
C LEU A 668 -11.66 16.33 -11.49
N SER A 669 -10.39 16.64 -11.70
CA SER A 669 -9.51 17.21 -10.67
C SER A 669 -8.66 18.33 -11.26
N ILE A 670 -8.50 19.41 -10.51
CA ILE A 670 -7.62 20.53 -10.84
C ILE A 670 -6.78 20.82 -9.61
N GLY A 671 -5.48 20.62 -9.72
CA GLY A 671 -4.49 21.02 -8.75
C GLY A 671 -3.72 22.23 -9.22
N HIS A 672 -3.36 23.12 -8.31
CA HIS A 672 -2.42 24.23 -8.57
C HIS A 672 -1.50 24.37 -7.38
N ARG A 673 -0.19 24.28 -7.62
CA ARG A 673 0.85 24.60 -6.66
C ARG A 673 1.55 25.87 -7.11
N TYR A 674 1.43 26.92 -6.31
CA TYR A 674 2.16 28.17 -6.50
C TYR A 674 3.19 28.32 -5.39
N LEU A 675 4.45 28.57 -5.76
CA LEU A 675 5.56 28.75 -4.84
C LEU A 675 6.44 29.89 -5.35
N ASN A 676 6.67 30.88 -4.52
CA ASN A 676 7.47 32.06 -4.88
C ASN A 676 8.33 32.50 -3.70
N GLN A 677 9.61 32.76 -3.98
CA GLN A 677 10.62 33.22 -3.01
C GLN A 677 10.83 32.26 -1.82
N ASN A 678 10.58 30.96 -2.03
CA ASN A 678 10.88 29.97 -1.00
C ASN A 678 12.40 29.81 -0.86
N PRO A 679 12.95 29.76 0.38
CA PRO A 679 14.39 29.68 0.59
C PRO A 679 15.02 28.35 0.14
N PHE A 680 14.23 27.27 0.05
CA PHE A 680 14.73 25.92 -0.24
C PHE A 680 14.37 25.42 -1.63
N PHE A 681 13.27 25.92 -2.20
CA PHE A 681 12.72 25.40 -3.45
C PHE A 681 12.63 26.50 -4.51
N ASN A 682 12.82 26.10 -5.76
CA ASN A 682 12.69 27.01 -6.89
C ASN A 682 11.24 27.51 -7.03
N ASN A 683 11.09 28.73 -7.55
CA ASN A 683 9.77 29.25 -7.88
C ASN A 683 9.04 28.31 -8.84
N SER A 684 7.77 28.09 -8.59
CA SER A 684 6.93 27.13 -9.36
C SER A 684 5.50 27.65 -9.42
N SER A 685 4.87 27.42 -10.55
CA SER A 685 3.43 27.60 -10.72
C SER A 685 2.89 26.42 -11.54
N LEU A 686 2.75 25.28 -10.86
CA LEU A 686 2.42 23.99 -11.46
C LEU A 686 0.91 23.74 -11.42
N PHE A 687 0.31 23.60 -12.59
CA PHE A 687 -1.06 23.14 -12.75
C PHE A 687 -1.08 21.63 -13.04
N VAL A 688 -1.94 20.92 -12.35
CA VAL A 688 -2.20 19.48 -12.56
C VAL A 688 -3.68 19.32 -12.85
N VAL A 689 -4.01 18.89 -14.06
CA VAL A 689 -5.39 18.67 -14.49
C VAL A 689 -5.60 17.19 -14.74
N GLY A 690 -6.61 16.61 -14.12
CA GLY A 690 -7.02 15.23 -14.32
C GLY A 690 -8.49 15.14 -14.72
N ALA A 691 -8.80 14.31 -15.71
CA ALA A 691 -10.15 14.01 -16.11
C ALA A 691 -10.28 12.51 -16.37
N TYR A 692 -11.31 11.91 -15.82
CA TYR A 692 -11.70 10.53 -16.12
C TYR A 692 -13.17 10.50 -16.51
N TYR A 693 -13.47 9.83 -17.62
CA TYR A 693 -14.82 9.64 -18.11
C TYR A 693 -15.08 8.19 -18.50
N ARG A 694 -16.02 7.57 -17.82
CA ARG A 694 -16.55 6.26 -18.18
C ARG A 694 -17.65 6.45 -19.22
N VAL A 695 -17.32 6.22 -20.49
CA VAL A 695 -18.22 6.42 -21.62
C VAL A 695 -19.43 5.50 -21.53
N ASN A 696 -19.18 4.24 -21.19
CA ASN A 696 -20.18 3.21 -20.94
C ASN A 696 -19.56 2.07 -20.10
N ASP A 697 -20.26 0.96 -19.92
CA ASP A 697 -19.76 -0.16 -19.10
C ASP A 697 -18.45 -0.76 -19.62
N ASN A 698 -18.17 -0.61 -20.91
CA ASN A 698 -17.02 -1.22 -21.56
C ASN A 698 -15.89 -0.23 -21.88
N TRP A 699 -16.12 1.08 -21.85
CA TRP A 699 -15.13 2.07 -22.27
C TRP A 699 -14.92 3.15 -21.21
N GLY A 700 -13.66 3.46 -20.92
CA GLY A 700 -13.24 4.59 -20.10
C GLY A 700 -12.08 5.32 -20.77
N VAL A 701 -12.02 6.62 -20.56
CA VAL A 701 -10.94 7.49 -21.02
C VAL A 701 -10.43 8.33 -19.87
N GLY A 702 -9.11 8.52 -19.80
CA GLY A 702 -8.45 9.33 -18.80
C GLY A 702 -7.44 10.27 -19.43
N VAL A 703 -7.34 11.48 -18.89
CA VAL A 703 -6.36 12.49 -19.24
C VAL A 703 -5.77 13.06 -17.96
N GLN A 704 -4.45 13.22 -17.92
CA GLN A 704 -3.75 13.93 -16.85
C GLN A 704 -2.65 14.78 -17.49
N GLU A 705 -2.61 16.06 -17.12
CA GLU A 705 -1.62 17.00 -17.62
C GLU A 705 -1.00 17.78 -16.46
N GLN A 706 0.30 18.03 -16.54
CA GLN A 706 1.06 18.87 -15.62
C GLN A 706 1.73 19.98 -16.42
N TYR A 707 1.38 21.21 -16.11
CA TYR A 707 1.90 22.39 -16.78
C TYR A 707 2.59 23.31 -15.78
N GLU A 708 3.91 23.49 -15.92
CA GLU A 708 4.67 24.46 -15.14
C GLU A 708 4.69 25.81 -15.86
N ALA A 709 3.91 26.75 -15.32
CA ALA A 709 3.70 28.06 -15.96
C ALA A 709 4.93 28.97 -15.85
N THR A 710 5.79 28.81 -14.85
CA THR A 710 7.01 29.61 -14.63
C THR A 710 8.00 29.44 -15.78
N ILE A 711 8.15 28.21 -16.27
CA ILE A 711 9.02 27.88 -17.38
C ILE A 711 8.26 27.58 -18.68
N ARG A 712 6.92 27.69 -18.64
CA ARG A 712 5.99 27.47 -19.78
C ARG A 712 6.14 26.10 -20.41
N THR A 713 6.30 25.07 -19.60
CA THR A 713 6.53 23.70 -20.05
C THR A 713 5.39 22.79 -19.62
N LEU A 714 4.89 21.97 -20.54
CA LEU A 714 4.06 20.81 -20.22
C LEU A 714 4.99 19.68 -19.75
N GLU A 715 5.15 19.56 -18.43
CA GLU A 715 6.11 18.63 -17.83
C GLU A 715 5.68 17.17 -17.99
N GLU A 716 4.39 16.91 -17.90
CA GLU A 716 3.86 15.56 -18.11
C GLU A 716 2.46 15.62 -18.73
N GLN A 717 2.24 14.76 -19.71
CA GLN A 717 0.94 14.53 -20.36
C GLN A 717 0.71 13.02 -20.36
N ARG A 718 -0.42 12.57 -19.82
CA ARG A 718 -0.85 11.17 -19.83
C ARG A 718 -2.23 11.06 -20.43
N TYR A 719 -2.38 10.16 -21.37
CA TYR A 719 -3.64 9.83 -22.01
C TYR A 719 -3.88 8.35 -21.87
N SER A 720 -5.09 7.96 -21.53
CA SER A 720 -5.43 6.56 -21.32
C SER A 720 -6.80 6.23 -21.87
N VAL A 721 -6.91 5.09 -22.50
CA VAL A 721 -8.16 4.50 -22.97
C VAL A 721 -8.25 3.08 -22.44
N TYR A 722 -9.37 2.76 -21.85
CA TYR A 722 -9.67 1.44 -21.34
C TYR A 722 -10.81 0.82 -22.12
N ARG A 723 -10.68 -0.45 -22.41
CA ARG A 723 -11.77 -1.25 -22.94
C ARG A 723 -11.93 -2.54 -22.15
N ASP A 724 -13.08 -2.67 -21.56
CA ASP A 724 -13.52 -3.92 -20.99
C ASP A 724 -14.01 -4.86 -22.10
N LEU A 725 -13.26 -5.92 -22.33
CA LEU A 725 -13.63 -7.06 -23.17
C LEU A 725 -14.15 -8.15 -22.25
N THR A 726 -15.01 -9.03 -22.73
CA THR A 726 -15.70 -10.03 -21.91
C THR A 726 -14.76 -10.75 -20.91
N SER A 727 -13.56 -11.11 -21.32
CA SER A 727 -12.57 -11.84 -20.52
C SER A 727 -11.29 -11.09 -20.26
N TRP A 728 -11.09 -9.99 -20.95
CA TRP A 728 -9.87 -9.18 -20.88
C TRP A 728 -10.22 -7.72 -20.62
N VAL A 729 -9.30 -7.01 -19.99
CA VAL A 729 -9.27 -5.56 -20.08
C VAL A 729 -8.08 -5.18 -20.93
N ALA A 730 -8.34 -4.46 -22.00
CA ALA A 730 -7.32 -3.81 -22.81
C ALA A 730 -7.17 -2.36 -22.35
N SER A 731 -5.94 -1.89 -22.23
CA SER A 731 -5.66 -0.49 -21.95
C SER A 731 -4.56 0.04 -22.86
N LEU A 732 -4.77 1.22 -23.40
CA LEU A 732 -3.80 1.97 -24.19
C LEU A 732 -3.46 3.25 -23.44
N GLY A 733 -2.20 3.42 -23.06
CA GLY A 733 -1.66 4.61 -22.41
C GLY A 733 -0.62 5.28 -23.28
N ALA A 734 -0.60 6.61 -23.30
CA ALA A 734 0.47 7.42 -23.87
C ALA A 734 0.99 8.40 -22.82
N VAL A 735 2.30 8.60 -22.79
CA VAL A 735 2.96 9.56 -21.92
C VAL A 735 3.93 10.41 -22.72
N ILE A 736 3.93 11.72 -22.44
CA ILE A 736 4.92 12.66 -22.92
C ILE A 736 5.45 13.39 -21.69
N ARG A 737 6.76 13.42 -21.52
CA ARG A 737 7.46 14.10 -20.42
C ARG A 737 8.49 15.06 -20.96
N ASP A 738 8.55 16.24 -20.36
CA ASP A 738 9.60 17.23 -20.59
C ASP A 738 9.93 17.85 -19.22
N ASN A 739 10.75 17.17 -18.43
CA ASN A 739 11.05 17.56 -17.08
C ASN A 739 12.56 17.54 -16.82
N GLY A 740 13.10 18.62 -16.27
CA GLY A 740 14.50 18.70 -15.90
C GLY A 740 15.49 18.48 -17.04
N GLY A 741 15.13 18.83 -18.29
CA GLY A 741 15.95 18.62 -19.48
C GLY A 741 15.86 17.21 -20.07
N VAL A 742 15.10 16.31 -19.48
CA VAL A 742 14.80 14.98 -20.01
C VAL A 742 13.50 14.98 -20.76
N LYS A 743 13.57 14.77 -22.09
CA LYS A 743 12.42 14.61 -22.96
C LYS A 743 12.16 13.13 -23.21
N GLU A 744 11.01 12.65 -22.79
CA GLU A 744 10.63 11.25 -22.93
C GLU A 744 9.21 11.15 -23.45
N TYR A 745 8.97 10.24 -24.36
CA TYR A 745 7.64 9.91 -24.85
C TYR A 745 7.48 8.42 -24.98
N GLY A 746 6.28 7.94 -24.73
CA GLY A 746 6.01 6.52 -24.74
C GLY A 746 4.54 6.17 -24.95
N VAL A 747 4.35 4.91 -25.33
CA VAL A 747 3.05 4.26 -25.47
C VAL A 747 3.12 2.89 -24.82
N LEU A 748 2.10 2.55 -24.05
CA LEU A 748 1.93 1.27 -23.41
C LEU A 748 0.58 0.70 -23.79
N LEU A 749 0.59 -0.53 -24.28
CA LEU A 749 -0.62 -1.31 -24.51
C LEU A 749 -0.60 -2.49 -23.55
N THR A 750 -1.63 -2.62 -22.72
CA THR A 750 -1.72 -3.70 -21.73
C THR A 750 -2.96 -4.52 -21.96
N PHE A 751 -2.81 -5.84 -21.89
CA PHE A 751 -3.91 -6.79 -21.88
C PHE A 751 -3.85 -7.57 -20.57
N THR A 752 -4.92 -7.52 -19.80
CA THR A 752 -5.04 -8.25 -18.54
C THR A 752 -6.28 -9.13 -18.53
N LEU A 753 -6.10 -10.35 -18.07
CA LEU A 753 -7.15 -11.35 -18.01
C LEU A 753 -8.07 -11.08 -16.80
N LYS A 754 -9.38 -10.90 -17.04
CA LYS A 754 -10.39 -10.56 -16.01
C LYS A 754 -10.76 -11.68 -15.06
N ALA A 755 -10.55 -12.92 -15.46
CA ALA A 755 -10.89 -14.08 -14.63
C ALA A 755 -10.32 -14.01 -13.21
N PHE A 756 -9.51 -13.01 -12.94
CA PHE A 756 -8.76 -12.82 -11.72
C PHE A 756 -8.84 -11.35 -11.27
N PRO A 757 -9.93 -10.93 -10.61
CA PRO A 757 -10.30 -9.52 -10.42
C PRO A 757 -9.45 -8.73 -9.41
N LYS A 758 -8.43 -9.31 -8.78
CA LYS A 758 -7.57 -8.60 -7.80
C LYS A 758 -6.50 -7.69 -8.41
N PHE A 759 -6.56 -7.40 -9.71
CA PHE A 759 -5.60 -6.52 -10.37
C PHE A 759 -6.22 -5.15 -10.66
N GLY A 760 -5.84 -4.16 -9.85
CA GLY A 760 -6.01 -2.77 -10.18
C GLY A 760 -5.11 -2.40 -11.39
N PHE A 761 -5.68 -1.65 -12.34
CA PHE A 761 -4.91 -1.09 -13.45
C PHE A 761 -4.23 0.18 -12.96
N ASP A 762 -2.93 0.12 -12.75
CA ASP A 762 -2.15 1.33 -12.58
C ASP A 762 -1.43 1.63 -13.90
N PHE A 763 -1.70 2.81 -14.48
CA PHE A 763 -1.03 3.32 -15.68
C PHE A 763 0.35 3.88 -15.36
N ASN A 764 1.07 3.25 -14.48
CA ASN A 764 2.48 3.56 -14.35
C ASN A 764 3.25 2.78 -15.42
N PHE A 765 4.10 3.48 -16.18
CA PHE A 765 5.15 2.86 -17.00
C PHE A 765 6.15 2.10 -16.13
N ASP A 766 5.83 1.94 -14.86
CA ASP A 766 6.59 1.17 -13.89
C ASP A 766 6.06 -0.27 -13.82
N PRO A 767 6.84 -1.26 -14.25
CA PRO A 767 6.47 -2.66 -14.12
C PRO A 767 6.35 -3.13 -12.66
N GLY A 768 6.74 -2.29 -11.69
CA GLY A 768 6.69 -2.55 -10.25
C GLY A 768 5.40 -2.11 -9.55
N SER A 769 4.65 -1.17 -10.13
CA SER A 769 3.51 -0.52 -9.46
C SER A 769 2.16 -1.22 -9.65
N SER A 770 2.09 -2.45 -10.10
CA SER A 770 0.83 -3.18 -10.11
C SER A 770 0.39 -3.48 -8.68
N GLY A 771 -0.47 -2.60 -8.18
CA GLY A 771 -1.42 -2.72 -7.09
C GLY A 771 -1.00 -3.50 -5.83
N ASN A 772 -0.92 -2.78 -4.73
CA ASN A 772 -1.16 -3.33 -3.40
C ASN A 772 -2.60 -3.82 -3.28
#